data_381bde892a3b273e38ca7f5144c459ca
#
_entry.id   381bde892a3b273e38ca7f5144c459ca
#
_cell.length_a   1.000
_cell.length_b   1.000
_cell.length_c   1.000
_cell.angle_alpha   90.00
_cell.angle_beta   90.00
_cell.angle_gamma   90.00
#
_symmetry.space_group_name_H-M   'P 1'
#
loop_
_entity.id
_entity.type
_entity.pdbx_description
1 polymer ?
#
loop_
_entity_poly.entity_id
_entity_poly.type
_entity_poly.pdbx_seq_one_letter_code
_entity_poly.pdbx_strand_id
1 'polypeptide(L)'
;MSIDSVSADGIPVSVAMNETVARVDLPRPLMPRDSVTLALRFEVQVPKPFARFGHVGDSYSAGQWYPKVAVYDDLGWHADPYHYLSEFYGDYAVFDVAITLPDRFWVGATGVLRGAEGGDNQIPLAEYETDRDSVTVHLRAVLSDSLRGRWPRTMLAAESDLAPPPGIEKRPVEVKREKGATLRVPRGAPVHYTYSWVETEKESQEEADAQGRPGPLHLILAWRSTTLVDTLRSLARASTPKDSILPSLKTLRFHADRVHDFAWVASPNYVRSDTAWNGVAIRALAFREDQDRWRDQKAFAVSAMAFMSREVGPYIWPTLTSAESQVGGGAMEYPMLIMNEPDLPSPWAARLDVTIAHEVAHNWFYGMLGSDERAHPWLDEGFTQYMEDRYGDWKYPRGLFQRRKLIPWASPLRGFFLDENRYLSRAYARDEQPMTTPADAYHGFASYAVGAYSKPAMMLYALRGHLGDSTFGEFIGEYYRSNLLGHPRPADVVKAAERASGRDLGGWFRPWLEGTGTAEIGLDNRNGLPPLRFKPLFDFSSSEALTFLYGPMIWHGNAEGARLGLWTAGRYLPSSDFPEGILDAGGRIVFGTRRGALAWSARVGRRLGAFGARGRLAFEGARDEGLLRSGIRVGNLATAPSRRHPFRAWQLSLDYRDRYDLAPVDPRYWSPGRGLHGKASFTLDTQGPRRAERVSLDLRGGSSAFRSNDDPEFTYERASIEARQELDLLPRGNAHVSWRFFAGSTFHRPPRELLFDAGEGSRVDSLDRFYLNDRGPLLASGHYLLAGGGGLRGYRGRAALGKRAWGAGADVGLPGTPVTVFADLGRIEGAGGDLVGRALADAGIAFVAGPLRIAIPFWVGRPEPGQSPWRVRWLASVESFPISF
;
A
#
# COMPACT_ATOMS: atom_id res chain seq x y z
N MET A 1 5.70 14.54 -22.91
CA MET A 1 4.93 14.54 -24.18
C MET A 1 5.37 15.73 -25.02
N SER A 2 5.65 15.53 -26.31
CA SER A 2 5.80 16.61 -27.28
C SER A 2 4.66 16.52 -28.30
N ILE A 3 4.18 17.68 -28.76
CA ILE A 3 3.18 17.78 -29.84
C ILE A 3 3.93 18.26 -31.07
N ASP A 4 4.03 17.42 -32.11
CA ASP A 4 4.82 17.69 -33.30
C ASP A 4 4.06 18.55 -34.30
N SER A 5 2.75 18.32 -34.43
CA SER A 5 1.88 19.10 -35.34
C SER A 5 0.43 19.06 -34.89
N VAL A 6 -0.28 20.14 -35.16
CA VAL A 6 -1.74 20.24 -34.98
C VAL A 6 -2.32 20.91 -36.18
N SER A 7 -3.46 20.40 -36.68
CA SER A 7 -4.28 21.05 -37.68
C SER A 7 -5.75 20.97 -37.29
N ALA A 8 -6.50 22.02 -37.68
CA ALA A 8 -7.93 22.10 -37.56
C ALA A 8 -8.56 22.08 -38.98
N ASP A 9 -9.37 21.09 -39.30
CA ASP A 9 -9.95 20.83 -40.66
C ASP A 9 -8.89 20.85 -41.75
N GLY A 10 -7.69 20.29 -41.45
CA GLY A 10 -6.55 20.26 -42.36
C GLY A 10 -5.71 21.54 -42.42
N ILE A 11 -6.11 22.62 -41.77
CA ILE A 11 -5.37 23.88 -41.69
C ILE A 11 -4.41 23.82 -40.51
N PRO A 12 -3.08 23.98 -40.70
CA PRO A 12 -2.15 24.05 -39.60
C PRO A 12 -2.48 25.19 -38.62
N VAL A 13 -2.45 24.91 -37.32
CA VAL A 13 -2.76 25.86 -36.26
C VAL A 13 -1.64 25.90 -35.23
N SER A 14 -1.50 27.04 -34.54
CA SER A 14 -0.54 27.20 -33.46
C SER A 14 -1.03 26.59 -32.17
N VAL A 15 -0.08 26.10 -31.36
CA VAL A 15 -0.33 25.56 -30.03
C VAL A 15 0.45 26.35 -29.01
N ALA A 16 -0.23 26.86 -28.01
CA ALA A 16 0.38 27.50 -26.86
C ALA A 16 0.30 26.56 -25.64
N MET A 17 1.46 26.21 -25.09
CA MET A 17 1.57 25.36 -23.92
C MET A 17 1.57 26.17 -22.65
N ASN A 18 0.74 25.77 -21.67
CA ASN A 18 0.77 26.26 -20.30
C ASN A 18 0.81 25.05 -19.37
N GLU A 19 1.97 24.72 -18.80
CA GLU A 19 2.21 23.49 -18.04
C GLU A 19 1.79 22.24 -18.83
N THR A 20 0.74 21.55 -18.41
CA THR A 20 0.19 20.36 -19.07
C THR A 20 -1.03 20.66 -19.96
N VAL A 21 -1.38 21.92 -20.11
CA VAL A 21 -2.52 22.38 -20.94
C VAL A 21 -2.01 22.93 -22.26
N ALA A 22 -2.54 22.40 -23.37
CA ALA A 22 -2.28 22.85 -24.73
C ALA A 22 -3.49 23.67 -25.23
N ARG A 23 -3.29 24.95 -25.49
CA ARG A 23 -4.30 25.82 -26.11
C ARG A 23 -4.11 25.83 -27.62
N VAL A 24 -5.18 25.49 -28.34
CA VAL A 24 -5.26 25.52 -29.82
C VAL A 24 -6.23 26.62 -30.25
N ASP A 25 -5.74 27.63 -30.95
CA ASP A 25 -6.58 28.69 -31.47
C ASP A 25 -7.18 28.25 -32.82
N LEU A 26 -8.52 28.09 -32.88
CA LEU A 26 -9.19 27.66 -34.09
C LEU A 26 -9.16 28.75 -35.17
N PRO A 27 -9.08 28.38 -36.47
CA PRO A 27 -9.06 29.34 -37.58
C PRO A 27 -10.35 30.20 -37.69
N ARG A 28 -11.47 29.67 -37.19
CA ARG A 28 -12.76 30.34 -37.09
C ARG A 28 -13.47 29.92 -35.78
N PRO A 29 -14.37 30.77 -35.27
CA PRO A 29 -15.22 30.36 -34.16
C PRO A 29 -16.08 29.14 -34.53
N LEU A 30 -16.22 28.22 -33.59
CA LEU A 30 -17.11 27.06 -33.70
C LEU A 30 -18.52 27.55 -33.33
N MET A 31 -19.44 27.52 -34.29
CA MET A 31 -20.83 27.91 -34.05
C MET A 31 -21.60 26.76 -33.38
N PRO A 32 -22.71 27.04 -32.67
CA PRO A 32 -23.59 26.01 -32.13
C PRO A 32 -23.97 24.97 -33.17
N ARG A 33 -23.75 23.66 -32.85
CA ARG A 33 -23.94 22.50 -33.72
C ARG A 33 -22.91 22.32 -34.85
N ASP A 34 -21.89 23.19 -34.93
CA ASP A 34 -20.74 22.95 -35.79
C ASP A 34 -19.79 21.91 -35.17
N SER A 35 -18.95 21.33 -36.01
CA SER A 35 -17.85 20.46 -35.59
C SER A 35 -16.54 20.92 -36.22
N VAL A 36 -15.43 20.58 -35.60
CA VAL A 36 -14.07 20.75 -36.11
C VAL A 36 -13.29 19.48 -35.93
N THR A 37 -12.51 19.12 -36.96
CA THR A 37 -11.60 17.98 -36.84
C THR A 37 -10.21 18.47 -36.45
N LEU A 38 -9.74 18.10 -35.25
CA LEU A 38 -8.36 18.34 -34.85
C LEU A 38 -7.51 17.10 -35.13
N ALA A 39 -6.49 17.25 -35.98
CA ALA A 39 -5.51 16.20 -36.20
C ALA A 39 -4.22 16.59 -35.45
N LEU A 40 -3.78 15.71 -34.54
CA LEU A 40 -2.59 15.90 -33.71
C LEU A 40 -1.59 14.78 -33.98
N ARG A 41 -0.32 15.14 -34.09
CA ARG A 41 0.80 14.21 -34.02
C ARG A 41 1.59 14.51 -32.76
N PHE A 42 1.82 13.51 -31.94
CA PHE A 42 2.53 13.67 -30.68
C PHE A 42 3.39 12.45 -30.36
N GLU A 43 4.42 12.68 -29.55
CA GLU A 43 5.30 11.66 -29.02
C GLU A 43 5.27 11.68 -27.49
N VAL A 44 5.24 10.48 -26.88
CA VAL A 44 5.25 10.31 -25.42
C VAL A 44 6.36 9.36 -25.06
N GLN A 45 7.34 9.85 -24.31
CA GLN A 45 8.31 8.97 -23.67
C GLN A 45 7.67 8.33 -22.44
N VAL A 46 7.46 7.01 -22.47
CA VAL A 46 6.90 6.27 -21.34
C VAL A 46 7.95 6.21 -20.22
N PRO A 47 7.68 6.80 -19.05
CA PRO A 47 8.64 6.84 -17.95
C PRO A 47 8.67 5.53 -17.18
N LYS A 48 9.62 5.40 -16.24
CA LYS A 48 9.45 4.43 -15.14
C LYS A 48 8.20 4.78 -14.37
N PRO A 49 7.45 3.78 -13.83
CA PRO A 49 6.12 4.04 -13.28
C PRO A 49 6.21 5.00 -12.11
N PHE A 50 5.37 6.00 -12.17
CA PHE A 50 5.26 7.02 -11.12
C PHE A 50 3.86 7.05 -10.51
N ALA A 51 2.85 6.63 -11.24
CA ALA A 51 1.47 6.44 -10.82
C ALA A 51 0.83 5.51 -11.85
N ARG A 52 -0.18 5.97 -12.57
CA ARG A 52 -0.96 5.24 -13.56
C ARG A 52 -0.34 5.20 -14.97
N PHE A 53 0.77 5.88 -15.19
CA PHE A 53 1.47 5.93 -16.47
C PHE A 53 2.95 5.58 -16.32
N GLY A 54 3.40 4.55 -17.04
CA GLY A 54 4.80 4.14 -17.01
C GLY A 54 5.03 2.69 -17.42
N HIS A 55 6.27 2.22 -17.25
CA HIS A 55 6.66 0.83 -17.52
C HIS A 55 7.65 0.27 -16.51
N VAL A 56 7.53 -1.02 -16.19
CA VAL A 56 8.55 -1.80 -15.48
C VAL A 56 8.97 -2.97 -16.37
N GLY A 57 10.21 -2.96 -16.84
CA GLY A 57 10.62 -3.90 -17.85
C GLY A 57 9.74 -3.80 -19.09
N ASP A 58 9.18 -4.93 -19.51
CA ASP A 58 8.24 -5.03 -20.65
C ASP A 58 6.76 -4.93 -20.22
N SER A 59 6.46 -4.47 -19.02
CA SER A 59 5.08 -4.27 -18.56
C SER A 59 4.74 -2.78 -18.57
N TYR A 60 3.72 -2.39 -19.30
CA TYR A 60 3.29 -1.02 -19.53
C TYR A 60 1.90 -0.77 -18.94
N SER A 61 1.73 0.39 -18.32
CA SER A 61 0.45 0.96 -17.90
C SER A 61 0.31 2.33 -18.54
N ALA A 62 -0.72 2.52 -19.33
CA ALA A 62 -0.94 3.72 -20.13
C ALA A 62 -2.28 4.38 -19.79
N GLY A 63 -2.31 5.05 -18.65
CA GLY A 63 -3.34 6.02 -18.31
C GLY A 63 -2.88 7.42 -18.65
N GLN A 64 -3.78 8.29 -19.09
CA GLN A 64 -3.49 9.70 -19.43
C GLN A 64 -2.34 9.85 -20.45
N TRP A 65 -2.30 8.99 -21.45
CA TRP A 65 -1.17 8.85 -22.39
C TRP A 65 -1.34 9.71 -23.66
N TYR A 66 -2.50 10.26 -23.91
CA TYR A 66 -2.85 11.04 -25.11
C TYR A 66 -3.35 12.44 -24.74
N PRO A 67 -3.28 13.44 -25.66
CA PRO A 67 -3.88 14.74 -25.45
C PRO A 67 -5.41 14.61 -25.43
N LYS A 68 -6.05 14.91 -24.27
CA LYS A 68 -7.50 14.85 -24.08
C LYS A 68 -8.09 16.26 -24.20
N VAL A 69 -9.27 16.39 -24.84
CA VAL A 69 -10.01 17.64 -24.91
C VAL A 69 -10.52 17.99 -23.52
N ALA A 70 -10.28 19.23 -23.07
CA ALA A 70 -10.83 19.73 -21.82
C ALA A 70 -12.35 19.85 -21.92
N VAL A 71 -13.04 19.61 -20.80
CA VAL A 71 -14.51 19.79 -20.74
C VAL A 71 -14.86 21.28 -20.88
N TYR A 72 -15.94 21.53 -21.62
CA TYR A 72 -16.55 22.85 -21.75
C TYR A 72 -18.03 22.77 -21.36
N ASP A 73 -18.39 23.45 -20.28
CA ASP A 73 -19.75 23.45 -19.76
C ASP A 73 -20.28 24.87 -19.50
N ASP A 74 -21.33 25.02 -18.69
CA ASP A 74 -21.94 26.31 -18.33
C ASP A 74 -21.00 27.21 -17.48
N LEU A 75 -19.92 26.67 -16.94
CA LEU A 75 -18.87 27.41 -16.24
C LEU A 75 -17.69 27.76 -17.17
N GLY A 76 -17.69 27.30 -18.41
CA GLY A 76 -16.64 27.51 -19.39
C GLY A 76 -15.70 26.33 -19.54
N TRP A 77 -14.42 26.60 -19.87
CA TRP A 77 -13.41 25.58 -20.04
C TRP A 77 -12.82 25.10 -18.70
N HIS A 78 -12.84 23.80 -18.45
CA HIS A 78 -12.13 23.14 -17.35
C HIS A 78 -10.72 22.72 -17.81
N ALA A 79 -9.92 23.71 -18.15
CA ALA A 79 -8.56 23.53 -18.68
C ALA A 79 -7.53 23.56 -17.54
N ASP A 80 -7.63 22.61 -16.62
CA ASP A 80 -6.80 22.54 -15.44
C ASP A 80 -5.49 21.79 -15.72
N PRO A 81 -4.32 22.33 -15.32
CA PRO A 81 -3.08 21.59 -15.42
C PRO A 81 -3.08 20.39 -14.45
N TYR A 82 -2.24 19.41 -14.75
CA TYR A 82 -2.10 18.24 -13.90
C TYR A 82 -1.58 18.59 -12.50
N HIS A 83 -2.24 18.07 -11.47
CA HIS A 83 -1.85 18.20 -10.08
C HIS A 83 -1.64 16.83 -9.44
N TYR A 84 -0.78 16.77 -8.41
CA TYR A 84 -0.43 15.51 -7.75
C TYR A 84 -1.59 14.87 -6.99
N LEU A 85 -2.45 15.68 -6.39
CA LEU A 85 -3.64 15.24 -5.64
C LEU A 85 -4.89 15.55 -6.45
N SER A 86 -4.98 15.07 -7.67
CA SER A 86 -6.13 15.32 -8.52
C SER A 86 -6.35 14.12 -9.42
N GLU A 87 -7.59 13.83 -9.68
CA GLU A 87 -8.05 13.00 -10.78
C GLU A 87 -8.39 13.85 -12.01
N PHE A 88 -9.05 13.27 -13.00
CA PHE A 88 -9.20 13.89 -14.30
C PHE A 88 -10.66 14.10 -14.65
N TYR A 89 -11.00 15.28 -15.12
CA TYR A 89 -12.30 15.58 -15.67
C TYR A 89 -12.31 15.35 -17.18
N GLY A 90 -13.31 14.67 -17.71
CA GLY A 90 -13.46 14.37 -19.14
C GLY A 90 -14.89 14.28 -19.58
N ASP A 91 -15.18 14.69 -20.83
CA ASP A 91 -16.48 14.55 -21.41
C ASP A 91 -16.66 13.19 -22.11
N TYR A 92 -17.89 12.73 -22.22
CA TYR A 92 -18.20 11.45 -22.86
C TYR A 92 -17.99 11.52 -24.36
N ALA A 93 -17.30 10.50 -24.88
CA ALA A 93 -16.95 10.40 -26.30
C ALA A 93 -16.99 8.95 -26.77
N VAL A 94 -16.78 8.80 -28.08
CA VAL A 94 -16.50 7.55 -28.76
C VAL A 94 -15.00 7.48 -29.02
N PHE A 95 -14.39 6.38 -28.68
CA PHE A 95 -12.96 6.11 -28.92
C PHE A 95 -12.80 4.94 -29.88
N ASP A 96 -12.11 5.17 -31.00
CA ASP A 96 -11.61 4.16 -31.90
C ASP A 96 -10.08 4.18 -31.86
N VAL A 97 -9.47 3.19 -31.20
CA VAL A 97 -8.04 3.18 -30.89
C VAL A 97 -7.37 1.97 -31.49
N ALA A 98 -6.34 2.21 -32.31
CA ALA A 98 -5.48 1.18 -32.87
C ALA A 98 -4.15 1.16 -32.11
N ILE A 99 -3.82 0.03 -31.45
CA ILE A 99 -2.58 -0.16 -30.70
C ILE A 99 -1.69 -1.12 -31.47
N THR A 100 -0.57 -0.63 -31.99
CA THR A 100 0.43 -1.44 -32.70
C THR A 100 1.62 -1.68 -31.78
N LEU A 101 1.95 -2.94 -31.55
CA LEU A 101 3.00 -3.35 -30.62
C LEU A 101 3.57 -4.73 -31.03
N PRO A 102 4.71 -5.15 -30.46
CA PRO A 102 5.23 -6.50 -30.71
C PRO A 102 4.21 -7.58 -30.39
N ASP A 103 4.13 -8.59 -31.23
CA ASP A 103 3.13 -9.66 -31.18
C ASP A 103 3.07 -10.41 -29.85
N ARG A 104 4.18 -10.48 -29.12
CA ARG A 104 4.32 -11.16 -27.82
C ARG A 104 3.54 -10.51 -26.67
N PHE A 105 3.04 -9.27 -26.83
CA PHE A 105 2.34 -8.57 -25.76
C PHE A 105 0.87 -8.96 -25.66
N TRP A 106 0.40 -9.18 -24.45
CA TRP A 106 -1.02 -9.18 -24.12
C TRP A 106 -1.46 -7.76 -23.79
N VAL A 107 -2.67 -7.39 -24.24
CA VAL A 107 -3.21 -6.05 -24.04
C VAL A 107 -4.58 -6.14 -23.36
N GLY A 108 -4.76 -5.35 -22.29
CA GLY A 108 -6.06 -4.98 -21.74
C GLY A 108 -6.30 -3.50 -22.04
N ALA A 109 -7.50 -3.13 -22.43
CA ALA A 109 -7.83 -1.74 -22.74
C ALA A 109 -9.30 -1.43 -22.45
N THR A 110 -9.59 -0.14 -22.29
CA THR A 110 -10.93 0.41 -22.36
C THR A 110 -11.61 -0.05 -23.65
N GLY A 111 -12.88 -0.45 -23.59
CA GLY A 111 -13.66 -0.79 -24.77
C GLY A 111 -13.58 -2.24 -25.21
N VAL A 112 -14.11 -2.49 -26.38
CA VAL A 112 -14.26 -3.79 -27.02
C VAL A 112 -13.23 -3.96 -28.12
N LEU A 113 -12.51 -5.08 -28.13
CA LEU A 113 -11.64 -5.44 -29.25
C LEU A 113 -12.49 -5.78 -30.48
N ARG A 114 -12.40 -4.96 -31.52
CA ARG A 114 -13.15 -5.11 -32.79
C ARG A 114 -12.35 -5.79 -33.89
N GLY A 115 -11.02 -5.71 -33.83
CA GLY A 115 -10.16 -6.28 -34.85
C GLY A 115 -8.72 -6.47 -34.38
N ALA A 116 -8.04 -7.43 -35.02
CA ALA A 116 -6.62 -7.68 -34.82
C ALA A 116 -5.99 -7.97 -36.20
N GLU A 117 -4.91 -7.28 -36.53
CA GLU A 117 -4.16 -7.43 -37.77
C GLU A 117 -2.70 -7.75 -37.40
N GLY A 118 -2.09 -8.75 -38.04
CA GLY A 118 -0.73 -9.20 -37.72
C GLY A 118 -0.64 -9.94 -36.39
N GLY A 119 0.46 -10.62 -36.16
CA GLY A 119 0.73 -11.36 -34.92
C GLY A 119 -0.19 -12.54 -34.66
N ASP A 120 0.30 -13.52 -33.92
CA ASP A 120 -0.32 -14.84 -33.70
C ASP A 120 -1.25 -14.93 -32.48
N ASN A 121 -1.84 -13.84 -31.96
CA ASN A 121 -1.96 -13.73 -30.55
C ASN A 121 -3.31 -13.65 -29.89
N GLN A 122 -4.40 -13.53 -30.60
CA GLN A 122 -5.67 -13.40 -29.90
C GLN A 122 -6.67 -14.41 -30.37
N ILE A 123 -7.02 -15.28 -29.46
CA ILE A 123 -8.32 -15.92 -29.52
C ILE A 123 -9.32 -14.78 -29.26
N PRO A 124 -10.19 -14.44 -30.20
CA PRO A 124 -11.13 -13.36 -29.98
C PRO A 124 -12.01 -13.68 -28.78
N LEU A 125 -12.44 -12.63 -28.14
CA LEU A 125 -13.50 -12.73 -27.16
C LEU A 125 -14.70 -13.42 -27.79
N ALA A 126 -15.40 -14.20 -26.99
CA ALA A 126 -16.68 -14.71 -27.35
C ALA A 126 -17.59 -13.54 -27.76
N GLU A 127 -18.23 -13.64 -28.90
CA GLU A 127 -19.35 -12.78 -29.26
C GLU A 127 -20.57 -13.20 -28.44
N TYR A 128 -21.34 -12.24 -27.93
CA TYR A 128 -22.50 -12.51 -27.11
C TYR A 128 -23.76 -12.02 -27.77
N GLU A 129 -24.77 -12.88 -27.81
CA GLU A 129 -26.15 -12.48 -28.08
C GLU A 129 -26.98 -12.68 -26.81
N THR A 130 -27.71 -11.66 -26.40
CA THR A 130 -28.55 -11.71 -25.21
C THR A 130 -30.01 -11.87 -25.58
N ASP A 131 -30.69 -12.84 -25.01
CA ASP A 131 -32.12 -13.02 -25.03
C ASP A 131 -32.71 -12.77 -23.63
N ARG A 132 -34.04 -12.75 -23.46
CA ARG A 132 -34.71 -12.49 -22.17
C ARG A 132 -34.21 -13.38 -21.05
N ASP A 133 -33.98 -14.65 -21.30
CA ASP A 133 -33.69 -15.69 -20.29
C ASP A 133 -32.33 -16.37 -20.48
N SER A 134 -31.61 -16.06 -21.56
CA SER A 134 -30.34 -16.72 -21.87
C SER A 134 -29.34 -15.81 -22.57
N VAL A 135 -28.08 -16.17 -22.51
CA VAL A 135 -26.97 -15.56 -23.24
C VAL A 135 -26.38 -16.62 -24.15
N THR A 136 -26.25 -16.31 -25.42
CA THR A 136 -25.58 -17.17 -26.40
C THR A 136 -24.15 -16.68 -26.58
N VAL A 137 -23.20 -17.55 -26.33
CA VAL A 137 -21.76 -17.28 -26.41
C VAL A 137 -21.21 -17.94 -27.65
N HIS A 138 -20.69 -17.17 -28.59
CA HIS A 138 -20.03 -17.68 -29.80
C HIS A 138 -18.53 -17.68 -29.61
N LEU A 139 -17.91 -18.84 -29.50
CA LEU A 139 -16.48 -19.03 -29.35
C LEU A 139 -15.84 -19.21 -30.73
N ARG A 140 -14.86 -18.36 -31.07
CA ARG A 140 -14.07 -18.50 -32.30
C ARG A 140 -12.59 -18.53 -31.96
N ALA A 141 -11.86 -19.44 -32.58
CA ALA A 141 -10.40 -19.45 -32.53
C ALA A 141 -9.85 -18.80 -33.82
N VAL A 142 -9.17 -17.68 -33.70
CA VAL A 142 -8.43 -17.05 -34.79
C VAL A 142 -6.97 -17.41 -34.65
N LEU A 143 -6.43 -18.08 -35.65
CA LEU A 143 -5.03 -18.48 -35.69
C LEU A 143 -4.33 -17.80 -36.85
N SER A 144 -3.07 -17.44 -36.65
CA SER A 144 -2.23 -17.02 -37.75
C SER A 144 -1.91 -18.15 -38.70
N ASP A 145 -1.54 -17.79 -39.93
CA ASP A 145 -1.18 -18.75 -40.93
C ASP A 145 0.02 -19.63 -40.57
N SER A 146 0.94 -19.10 -39.71
CA SER A 146 2.09 -19.86 -39.24
C SER A 146 1.74 -20.95 -38.22
N LEU A 147 0.64 -20.81 -37.51
CA LEU A 147 0.16 -21.81 -36.55
C LEU A 147 -0.89 -22.76 -37.13
N ARG A 148 -1.57 -22.39 -38.22
CA ARG A 148 -2.63 -23.20 -38.83
C ARG A 148 -2.20 -24.62 -39.17
N GLY A 149 -0.97 -24.83 -39.59
CA GLY A 149 -0.40 -26.14 -39.89
C GLY A 149 -0.11 -27.03 -38.69
N ARG A 150 -0.01 -26.45 -37.47
CA ARG A 150 0.36 -27.13 -36.22
C ARG A 150 -0.78 -27.29 -35.22
N TRP A 151 -2.00 -26.86 -35.57
CA TRP A 151 -3.12 -26.92 -34.68
C TRP A 151 -3.71 -28.34 -34.64
N PRO A 152 -3.99 -28.90 -33.48
CA PRO A 152 -4.66 -30.20 -33.37
C PRO A 152 -6.04 -30.14 -33.99
N ARG A 153 -6.50 -31.30 -34.46
CA ARG A 153 -7.81 -31.41 -35.10
C ARG A 153 -8.99 -31.07 -34.23
N THR A 154 -8.83 -31.18 -32.94
CA THR A 154 -9.90 -30.98 -31.95
C THR A 154 -9.39 -30.14 -30.77
N MET A 155 -10.12 -29.13 -30.39
CA MET A 155 -9.93 -28.32 -29.18
C MET A 155 -11.08 -28.59 -28.22
N LEU A 156 -10.78 -28.82 -26.95
CA LEU A 156 -11.76 -28.83 -25.90
C LEU A 156 -11.91 -27.43 -25.33
N ALA A 157 -13.10 -26.89 -25.36
CA ALA A 157 -13.41 -25.58 -24.75
C ALA A 157 -14.42 -25.75 -23.64
N ALA A 158 -14.28 -24.92 -22.66
CA ALA A 158 -15.20 -24.64 -21.58
C ALA A 158 -15.35 -25.70 -20.48
N GLU A 159 -14.50 -25.57 -19.48
CA GLU A 159 -14.84 -26.01 -18.14
C GLU A 159 -15.01 -24.81 -17.21
N SER A 160 -16.06 -24.84 -16.40
CA SER A 160 -16.25 -23.85 -15.34
C SER A 160 -15.35 -24.19 -14.16
N ASP A 161 -14.40 -23.35 -13.77
CA ASP A 161 -13.55 -23.54 -12.60
C ASP A 161 -14.31 -23.36 -11.28
N LEU A 162 -15.53 -22.81 -11.33
CA LEU A 162 -16.43 -22.74 -10.19
C LEU A 162 -17.29 -23.99 -10.15
N ALA A 163 -17.58 -24.47 -8.94
CA ALA A 163 -18.64 -25.44 -8.76
C ALA A 163 -19.91 -24.87 -9.42
N PRO A 164 -20.53 -25.58 -10.36
CA PRO A 164 -21.74 -25.07 -10.98
C PRO A 164 -22.78 -24.81 -9.89
N PRO A 165 -23.63 -23.80 -10.05
CA PRO A 165 -24.79 -23.67 -9.20
C PRO A 165 -25.55 -24.98 -9.15
N PRO A 166 -26.24 -25.34 -8.04
CA PRO A 166 -26.98 -26.58 -7.94
C PRO A 166 -27.90 -26.75 -9.14
N GLY A 167 -27.71 -27.86 -9.90
CA GLY A 167 -28.51 -28.18 -11.08
C GLY A 167 -27.87 -27.91 -12.45
N ILE A 168 -26.65 -27.36 -12.51
CA ILE A 168 -25.92 -27.16 -13.76
C ILE A 168 -24.77 -28.17 -13.88
N GLU A 169 -24.83 -29.03 -14.90
CA GLU A 169 -23.76 -29.97 -15.22
C GLU A 169 -22.61 -29.27 -15.94
N LYS A 170 -21.37 -29.63 -15.60
CA LYS A 170 -20.19 -29.31 -16.39
C LYS A 170 -20.25 -30.00 -17.72
N ARG A 171 -20.29 -29.26 -18.82
CA ARG A 171 -20.28 -29.85 -20.16
C ARG A 171 -19.04 -29.39 -20.90
N PRO A 172 -18.08 -30.26 -21.20
CA PRO A 172 -17.02 -29.96 -22.14
C PRO A 172 -17.63 -29.70 -23.51
N VAL A 173 -17.23 -28.64 -24.18
CA VAL A 173 -17.67 -28.28 -25.52
C VAL A 173 -16.51 -28.42 -26.49
N GLU A 174 -16.67 -29.29 -27.48
CA GLU A 174 -15.66 -29.42 -28.52
C GLU A 174 -15.73 -28.25 -29.50
N VAL A 175 -14.65 -27.48 -29.61
CA VAL A 175 -14.53 -26.35 -30.56
C VAL A 175 -13.77 -26.81 -31.78
N LYS A 176 -14.46 -26.98 -32.87
CA LYS A 176 -13.83 -27.33 -34.16
C LYS A 176 -13.15 -26.12 -34.76
N ARG A 177 -11.92 -26.33 -35.27
CA ARG A 177 -11.00 -25.34 -35.81
C ARG A 177 -11.65 -24.25 -36.70
N GLU A 178 -12.59 -24.61 -37.57
CA GLU A 178 -13.17 -23.70 -38.55
C GLU A 178 -14.59 -23.24 -38.22
N LYS A 179 -15.27 -23.94 -37.33
CA LYS A 179 -16.70 -23.71 -37.03
C LYS A 179 -16.98 -23.02 -35.72
N GLY A 180 -15.95 -22.93 -34.85
CA GLY A 180 -16.17 -22.42 -33.49
C GLY A 180 -17.10 -23.33 -32.68
N ALA A 181 -17.57 -22.83 -31.56
CA ALA A 181 -18.63 -23.44 -30.76
C ALA A 181 -19.60 -22.37 -30.27
N THR A 182 -20.83 -22.77 -30.06
CA THR A 182 -21.89 -21.91 -29.51
C THR A 182 -22.37 -22.53 -28.20
N LEU A 183 -22.36 -21.74 -27.15
CA LEU A 183 -22.82 -22.13 -25.83
C LEU A 183 -23.99 -21.24 -25.41
N ARG A 184 -25.10 -21.84 -24.97
CA ARG A 184 -26.25 -21.10 -24.45
C ARG A 184 -26.31 -21.28 -22.93
N VAL A 185 -26.31 -20.17 -22.19
CA VAL A 185 -26.30 -20.15 -20.72
C VAL A 185 -27.45 -19.30 -20.17
N PRO A 186 -28.00 -19.63 -18.99
CA PRO A 186 -29.01 -18.81 -18.34
C PRO A 186 -28.50 -17.39 -18.08
N ARG A 187 -29.36 -16.39 -18.19
CA ARG A 187 -29.05 -15.01 -17.90
C ARG A 187 -28.68 -14.85 -16.42
N GLY A 188 -27.58 -14.19 -16.15
CA GLY A 188 -27.06 -13.99 -14.77
C GLY A 188 -26.19 -15.11 -14.22
N ALA A 189 -26.05 -16.23 -14.94
CA ALA A 189 -25.10 -17.26 -14.56
C ALA A 189 -23.67 -16.86 -14.99
N PRO A 190 -22.68 -16.98 -14.10
CA PRO A 190 -21.27 -16.74 -14.46
C PRO A 190 -20.82 -17.82 -15.45
N VAL A 191 -20.23 -17.40 -16.56
CA VAL A 191 -19.69 -18.31 -17.57
C VAL A 191 -18.17 -18.23 -17.50
N HIS A 192 -17.56 -19.33 -17.11
CA HIS A 192 -16.11 -19.51 -17.17
C HIS A 192 -15.81 -20.41 -18.35
N TYR A 193 -14.94 -19.98 -19.26
CA TYR A 193 -14.43 -20.86 -20.29
C TYR A 193 -12.91 -20.86 -20.30
N THR A 194 -12.40 -22.07 -20.42
CA THR A 194 -10.98 -22.33 -20.52
C THR A 194 -10.81 -23.10 -21.83
N TYR A 195 -9.89 -22.69 -22.64
CA TYR A 195 -9.51 -23.47 -23.79
C TYR A 195 -8.41 -24.44 -23.35
N SER A 196 -8.63 -25.72 -23.54
CA SER A 196 -7.62 -26.75 -23.33
C SER A 196 -7.42 -27.52 -24.63
N TRP A 197 -6.21 -27.94 -24.84
CA TRP A 197 -5.82 -28.78 -25.96
C TRP A 197 -5.14 -30.02 -25.38
N VAL A 198 -5.61 -31.19 -25.82
CA VAL A 198 -5.00 -32.47 -25.44
C VAL A 198 -4.38 -33.06 -26.70
N GLU A 199 -3.08 -33.17 -26.72
CA GLU A 199 -2.31 -33.93 -27.70
C GLU A 199 -2.05 -35.30 -27.13
N THR A 200 -2.39 -36.35 -27.86
CA THR A 200 -2.07 -37.71 -27.42
C THR A 200 -0.59 -37.96 -27.70
N GLU A 201 0.07 -38.60 -26.75
CA GLU A 201 1.53 -38.86 -26.77
C GLU A 201 1.99 -39.52 -28.09
N LYS A 202 1.09 -40.27 -28.77
CA LYS A 202 1.37 -40.98 -30.00
C LYS A 202 1.35 -40.12 -31.27
N GLU A 203 0.52 -39.09 -31.31
CA GLU A 203 0.44 -38.16 -32.45
C GLU A 203 1.59 -37.16 -32.42
N SER A 204 2.02 -36.71 -31.22
CA SER A 204 3.15 -35.80 -31.10
C SER A 204 4.49 -36.44 -31.42
N GLN A 205 4.68 -37.75 -31.14
CA GLN A 205 5.89 -38.47 -31.46
C GLN A 205 6.04 -38.70 -32.98
N GLU A 206 4.92 -39.11 -33.63
CA GLU A 206 4.93 -39.37 -35.09
C GLU A 206 5.14 -38.08 -35.88
N GLU A 207 4.59 -36.94 -35.46
CA GLU A 207 4.85 -35.62 -36.12
C GLU A 207 6.24 -35.07 -35.83
N ALA A 208 6.80 -35.30 -34.65
CA ALA A 208 8.15 -34.85 -34.31
C ALA A 208 9.21 -35.66 -35.11
N ASP A 209 9.03 -36.97 -35.22
CA ASP A 209 9.92 -37.86 -35.96
C ASP A 209 9.89 -37.58 -37.48
N ALA A 210 8.69 -37.28 -38.01
CA ALA A 210 8.53 -36.94 -39.44
C ALA A 210 9.14 -35.60 -39.85
N GLN A 211 9.42 -34.69 -38.89
CA GLN A 211 9.96 -33.35 -39.16
C GLN A 211 11.37 -33.14 -38.63
N GLY A 212 12.06 -34.16 -38.12
CA GLY A 212 13.43 -34.12 -37.63
C GLY A 212 13.66 -33.19 -36.43
N ARG A 213 12.70 -33.06 -35.55
CA ARG A 213 12.73 -32.19 -34.34
C ARG A 213 13.09 -32.99 -33.09
N PRO A 214 13.72 -32.34 -32.07
CA PRO A 214 13.96 -33.00 -30.79
C PRO A 214 12.64 -33.34 -30.11
N GLY A 215 12.57 -34.54 -29.60
CA GLY A 215 11.41 -35.29 -29.08
C GLY A 215 10.29 -34.61 -28.33
N PRO A 216 9.26 -35.33 -27.90
CA PRO A 216 8.01 -34.78 -27.49
C PRO A 216 8.15 -33.88 -26.28
N LEU A 217 7.70 -32.66 -26.43
CA LEU A 217 7.40 -31.82 -25.27
C LEU A 217 6.11 -32.36 -24.67
N HIS A 218 6.20 -32.96 -23.48
CA HIS A 218 5.04 -33.30 -22.67
C HIS A 218 4.33 -32.01 -22.24
N LEU A 219 3.40 -31.58 -23.05
CA LEU A 219 2.52 -30.47 -22.74
C LEU A 219 1.38 -30.97 -21.87
N ILE A 220 1.61 -31.01 -20.56
CA ILE A 220 0.49 -31.00 -19.62
C ILE A 220 -0.11 -29.61 -19.72
N LEU A 221 -1.10 -29.47 -20.57
CA LEU A 221 -1.83 -28.21 -20.68
C LEU A 221 -2.68 -28.03 -19.44
N ALA A 222 -2.12 -27.29 -18.51
CA ALA A 222 -2.94 -26.77 -17.45
C ALA A 222 -3.90 -25.72 -18.04
N TRP A 223 -5.10 -26.09 -18.19
CA TRP A 223 -6.40 -25.41 -18.12
C TRP A 223 -6.51 -23.90 -18.38
N ARG A 224 -5.70 -23.26 -19.28
CA ARG A 224 -5.88 -21.84 -19.62
C ARG A 224 -5.44 -21.56 -21.06
N SER A 225 -6.31 -20.88 -21.82
CA SER A 225 -6.06 -20.49 -23.22
C SER A 225 -4.75 -19.74 -23.45
N THR A 226 -4.34 -18.93 -22.47
CA THR A 226 -3.09 -18.17 -22.51
C THR A 226 -1.85 -19.07 -22.45
N THR A 227 -1.88 -20.12 -21.66
CA THR A 227 -0.77 -21.07 -21.54
C THR A 227 -0.53 -21.79 -22.86
N LEU A 228 -1.58 -22.11 -23.58
CA LEU A 228 -1.51 -22.75 -24.88
C LEU A 228 -0.75 -21.90 -25.91
N VAL A 229 -1.14 -20.64 -26.05
CA VAL A 229 -0.52 -19.73 -27.03
C VAL A 229 0.94 -19.46 -26.70
N ASP A 230 1.26 -19.26 -25.42
CA ASP A 230 2.64 -19.04 -24.99
C ASP A 230 3.52 -20.26 -25.14
N THR A 231 2.96 -21.45 -24.94
CA THR A 231 3.67 -22.72 -25.12
C THR A 231 3.92 -22.99 -26.60
N LEU A 232 2.92 -22.78 -27.45
CA LEU A 232 3.09 -22.88 -28.90
C LEU A 232 4.13 -21.88 -29.44
N ARG A 233 4.23 -20.69 -28.84
CA ARG A 233 5.27 -19.71 -29.16
C ARG A 233 6.66 -20.15 -28.73
N SER A 234 6.81 -20.74 -27.54
CA SER A 234 8.09 -21.24 -27.08
C SER A 234 8.61 -22.36 -28.00
N LEU A 235 7.71 -23.21 -28.49
CA LEU A 235 8.00 -24.24 -29.49
C LEU A 235 8.39 -23.63 -30.84
N ALA A 236 7.67 -22.63 -31.33
CA ALA A 236 8.00 -21.93 -32.58
C ALA A 236 9.35 -21.19 -32.49
N ARG A 237 9.71 -20.64 -31.32
CA ARG A 237 11.00 -19.97 -31.10
C ARG A 237 12.18 -20.92 -31.00
N ALA A 238 11.98 -22.11 -30.43
CA ALA A 238 13.04 -23.12 -30.36
C ALA A 238 13.47 -23.66 -31.72
N SER A 239 12.65 -23.47 -32.77
CA SER A 239 12.90 -23.95 -34.13
C SER A 239 13.43 -22.88 -35.10
N THR A 240 13.69 -21.65 -34.66
CA THR A 240 14.22 -20.56 -35.49
C THR A 240 15.70 -20.25 -35.17
N PRO A 241 16.60 -20.12 -36.17
CA PRO A 241 17.97 -19.69 -35.93
C PRO A 241 18.04 -18.26 -35.39
N LYS A 242 19.04 -18.00 -34.56
CA LYS A 242 19.31 -16.73 -33.85
C LYS A 242 19.77 -15.57 -34.77
N ASP A 243 19.15 -15.31 -35.88
CA ASP A 243 19.52 -14.15 -36.72
C ASP A 243 18.36 -13.14 -36.76
N SER A 244 18.66 -11.94 -36.27
CA SER A 244 18.03 -10.62 -36.47
C SER A 244 16.61 -10.60 -37.09
N ILE A 245 15.64 -11.13 -36.42
CA ILE A 245 14.22 -10.92 -36.80
C ILE A 245 13.73 -9.72 -36.03
N LEU A 246 13.39 -8.63 -36.73
CA LEU A 246 12.56 -7.58 -36.18
C LEU A 246 11.31 -8.24 -35.57
N PRO A 247 10.92 -7.87 -34.34
CA PRO A 247 9.76 -8.47 -33.72
C PRO A 247 8.55 -8.27 -34.63
N SER A 248 7.84 -9.35 -34.92
CA SER A 248 6.56 -9.22 -35.65
C SER A 248 5.63 -8.32 -34.85
N LEU A 249 4.98 -7.38 -35.53
CA LEU A 249 4.04 -6.44 -34.94
C LEU A 249 2.61 -6.91 -35.15
N LYS A 250 1.75 -6.61 -34.20
CA LYS A 250 0.30 -6.73 -34.31
C LYS A 250 -0.37 -5.39 -34.03
N THR A 251 -1.47 -5.15 -34.70
CA THR A 251 -2.35 -4.00 -34.44
C THR A 251 -3.68 -4.49 -33.89
N LEU A 252 -4.06 -3.99 -32.72
CA LEU A 252 -5.32 -4.27 -32.05
C LEU A 252 -6.21 -3.05 -32.13
N ARG A 253 -7.45 -3.21 -32.62
CA ARG A 253 -8.41 -2.13 -32.75
C ARG A 253 -9.48 -2.25 -31.70
N PHE A 254 -9.53 -1.27 -30.80
CA PHE A 254 -10.52 -1.16 -29.73
C PHE A 254 -11.54 -0.08 -30.07
N HIS A 255 -12.79 -0.35 -29.69
CA HIS A 255 -13.90 0.59 -29.79
C HIS A 255 -14.54 0.75 -28.40
N ALA A 256 -14.67 1.99 -27.94
CA ALA A 256 -15.37 2.32 -26.71
C ALA A 256 -16.37 3.43 -26.96
N ASP A 257 -17.63 3.20 -26.59
CA ASP A 257 -18.72 4.14 -26.74
C ASP A 257 -19.12 4.70 -25.36
N ARG A 258 -19.41 6.01 -25.34
CA ARG A 258 -19.87 6.72 -24.12
C ARG A 258 -18.93 6.55 -22.93
N VAL A 259 -17.63 6.79 -23.14
CA VAL A 259 -16.60 6.84 -22.10
C VAL A 259 -15.89 8.18 -22.16
N HIS A 260 -15.38 8.65 -21.03
CA HIS A 260 -14.69 9.93 -20.95
C HIS A 260 -13.16 9.79 -20.88
N ASP A 261 -12.66 8.55 -20.95
CA ASP A 261 -11.23 8.28 -21.03
C ASP A 261 -10.96 6.93 -21.70
N PHE A 262 -9.72 6.76 -22.18
CA PHE A 262 -9.24 5.52 -22.77
C PHE A 262 -7.85 5.17 -22.22
N ALA A 263 -7.75 4.05 -21.53
CA ALA A 263 -6.49 3.55 -21.00
C ALA A 263 -6.21 2.13 -21.51
N TRP A 264 -4.94 1.72 -21.42
CA TRP A 264 -4.54 0.36 -21.76
C TRP A 264 -3.35 -0.10 -20.93
N VAL A 265 -3.22 -1.41 -20.78
CA VAL A 265 -2.08 -2.10 -20.20
C VAL A 265 -1.54 -3.12 -21.19
N ALA A 266 -0.23 -3.36 -21.16
CA ALA A 266 0.38 -4.38 -22.02
C ALA A 266 1.57 -5.04 -21.34
N SER A 267 1.66 -6.37 -21.45
CA SER A 267 2.82 -7.14 -21.00
C SER A 267 2.93 -8.47 -21.74
N PRO A 268 4.13 -8.92 -22.10
CA PRO A 268 4.33 -10.28 -22.58
C PRO A 268 4.19 -11.33 -21.47
N ASN A 269 4.20 -10.88 -20.19
CA ASN A 269 4.12 -11.76 -19.03
C ASN A 269 2.68 -11.94 -18.50
N TYR A 270 1.69 -11.28 -19.11
CA TYR A 270 0.32 -11.50 -18.71
C TYR A 270 -0.18 -12.91 -19.01
N VAL A 271 -0.92 -13.43 -18.06
CA VAL A 271 -1.81 -14.57 -18.24
C VAL A 271 -3.24 -14.05 -18.18
N ARG A 272 -4.00 -14.38 -19.20
CA ARG A 272 -5.37 -13.95 -19.34
C ARG A 272 -6.33 -15.04 -18.86
N SER A 273 -7.35 -14.63 -18.11
CA SER A 273 -8.47 -15.47 -17.69
C SER A 273 -9.77 -14.72 -17.90
N ASP A 274 -10.68 -15.28 -18.68
CA ASP A 274 -11.94 -14.65 -19.05
C ASP A 274 -13.13 -15.31 -18.32
N THR A 275 -14.17 -14.52 -18.11
CA THR A 275 -15.49 -14.97 -17.65
C THR A 275 -16.55 -14.02 -18.18
N ALA A 276 -17.82 -14.29 -17.90
CA ALA A 276 -18.90 -13.36 -18.21
C ALA A 276 -19.93 -13.35 -17.07
N TRP A 277 -20.58 -12.21 -16.88
CA TRP A 277 -21.68 -12.04 -15.96
C TRP A 277 -22.74 -11.14 -16.57
N ASN A 278 -23.97 -11.58 -16.61
CA ASN A 278 -25.15 -10.81 -17.11
C ASN A 278 -24.90 -10.13 -18.48
N GLY A 279 -24.26 -10.81 -19.42
CA GLY A 279 -23.93 -10.28 -20.74
C GLY A 279 -22.66 -9.41 -20.81
N VAL A 280 -22.03 -9.13 -19.68
CA VAL A 280 -20.76 -8.41 -19.63
C VAL A 280 -19.59 -9.38 -19.70
N ALA A 281 -18.70 -9.21 -20.67
CA ALA A 281 -17.46 -9.98 -20.75
C ALA A 281 -16.44 -9.44 -19.75
N ILE A 282 -15.97 -10.28 -18.83
CA ILE A 282 -15.01 -9.91 -17.80
C ILE A 282 -13.68 -10.58 -18.08
N ARG A 283 -12.63 -9.79 -18.23
CA ARG A 283 -11.26 -10.22 -18.46
C ARG A 283 -10.42 -9.96 -17.23
N ALA A 284 -9.66 -10.95 -16.77
CA ALA A 284 -8.64 -10.80 -15.76
C ALA A 284 -7.25 -11.02 -16.37
N LEU A 285 -6.34 -10.11 -16.09
CA LEU A 285 -4.94 -10.15 -16.50
C LEU A 285 -4.07 -10.14 -15.26
N ALA A 286 -3.25 -11.17 -15.07
CA ALA A 286 -2.27 -11.25 -14.00
C ALA A 286 -0.91 -11.62 -14.55
N PHE A 287 0.18 -11.20 -13.89
CA PHE A 287 1.51 -11.62 -14.29
C PHE A 287 1.70 -13.12 -14.02
N ARG A 288 2.46 -13.77 -14.89
CA ARG A 288 2.71 -15.22 -14.82
C ARG A 288 3.26 -15.66 -13.47
N GLU A 289 4.15 -14.88 -12.90
CA GLU A 289 4.77 -15.12 -11.60
C GLU A 289 3.79 -15.00 -10.42
N ASP A 290 2.70 -14.24 -10.60
CA ASP A 290 1.74 -13.93 -9.54
C ASP A 290 0.40 -14.65 -9.69
N GLN A 291 0.25 -15.56 -10.68
CA GLN A 291 -1.01 -16.23 -10.99
C GLN A 291 -1.71 -16.87 -9.78
N ASP A 292 -0.94 -17.52 -8.90
CA ASP A 292 -1.52 -18.19 -7.74
C ASP A 292 -2.07 -17.20 -6.71
N ARG A 293 -1.49 -16.01 -6.65
CA ARG A 293 -1.94 -14.93 -5.77
C ARG A 293 -3.19 -14.25 -6.33
N TRP A 294 -3.32 -14.17 -7.64
CA TRP A 294 -4.39 -13.48 -8.39
C TRP A 294 -5.48 -14.43 -8.92
N ARG A 295 -5.43 -15.70 -8.61
CA ARG A 295 -6.34 -16.73 -9.15
C ARG A 295 -7.83 -16.43 -8.99
N ASP A 296 -8.22 -15.72 -7.92
CA ASP A 296 -9.62 -15.39 -7.61
C ASP A 296 -10.08 -14.05 -8.22
N GLN A 297 -9.19 -13.31 -8.92
CA GLN A 297 -9.41 -11.96 -9.45
C GLN A 297 -10.74 -11.85 -10.25
N LYS A 298 -10.97 -12.76 -11.18
CA LYS A 298 -12.20 -12.74 -11.99
C LYS A 298 -13.47 -12.97 -11.17
N ALA A 299 -13.40 -13.84 -10.16
CA ALA A 299 -14.52 -14.11 -9.27
C ALA A 299 -14.84 -12.87 -8.38
N PHE A 300 -13.81 -12.15 -7.99
CA PHE A 300 -13.96 -10.89 -7.27
C PHE A 300 -14.62 -9.82 -8.13
N ALA A 301 -14.18 -9.65 -9.37
CA ALA A 301 -14.80 -8.74 -10.33
C ALA A 301 -16.28 -9.08 -10.58
N VAL A 302 -16.61 -10.36 -10.78
CA VAL A 302 -18.01 -10.80 -10.92
C VAL A 302 -18.83 -10.47 -9.69
N SER A 303 -18.30 -10.73 -8.49
CA SER A 303 -19.01 -10.44 -7.24
C SER A 303 -19.26 -8.94 -7.05
N ALA A 304 -18.27 -8.11 -7.37
CA ALA A 304 -18.36 -6.65 -7.30
C ALA A 304 -19.40 -6.12 -8.31
N MET A 305 -19.34 -6.58 -9.57
CA MET A 305 -20.31 -6.23 -10.61
C MET A 305 -21.75 -6.58 -10.20
N ALA A 306 -21.95 -7.77 -9.63
CA ALA A 306 -23.27 -8.21 -9.18
C ALA A 306 -23.78 -7.36 -8.01
N PHE A 307 -22.90 -7.01 -7.07
CA PHE A 307 -23.24 -6.17 -5.94
C PHE A 307 -23.60 -4.75 -6.40
N MET A 308 -22.74 -4.10 -7.19
CA MET A 308 -22.97 -2.73 -7.66
C MET A 308 -24.23 -2.63 -8.54
N SER A 309 -24.45 -3.59 -9.41
CA SER A 309 -25.65 -3.60 -10.25
C SER A 309 -26.95 -3.73 -9.45
N ARG A 310 -26.90 -4.41 -8.30
CA ARG A 310 -28.04 -4.53 -7.39
C ARG A 310 -28.26 -3.28 -6.54
N GLU A 311 -27.20 -2.70 -6.00
CA GLU A 311 -27.27 -1.58 -5.03
C GLU A 311 -27.45 -0.22 -5.72
N VAL A 312 -26.92 -0.05 -6.95
CA VAL A 312 -26.88 1.25 -7.64
C VAL A 312 -27.74 1.24 -8.90
N GLY A 313 -27.49 0.30 -9.82
CA GLY A 313 -28.17 0.23 -11.09
C GLY A 313 -27.39 -0.57 -12.14
N PRO A 314 -27.93 -0.80 -13.35
CA PRO A 314 -27.31 -1.66 -14.34
C PRO A 314 -25.96 -1.11 -14.84
N TYR A 315 -25.01 -2.00 -15.08
CA TYR A 315 -23.79 -1.71 -15.83
C TYR A 315 -24.10 -1.57 -17.31
N ILE A 316 -23.64 -0.51 -17.96
CA ILE A 316 -24.09 -0.19 -19.34
C ILE A 316 -23.12 -0.66 -20.43
N TRP A 317 -21.89 -1.00 -20.10
CA TRP A 317 -20.90 -1.41 -21.08
C TRP A 317 -20.79 -2.93 -21.22
N PRO A 318 -20.35 -3.41 -22.41
CA PRO A 318 -20.33 -4.85 -22.68
C PRO A 318 -19.10 -5.57 -22.10
N THR A 319 -18.09 -4.85 -21.59
CA THR A 319 -16.85 -5.45 -21.12
C THR A 319 -16.33 -4.80 -19.84
N LEU A 320 -15.57 -5.56 -19.05
CA LEU A 320 -14.74 -5.08 -17.97
C LEU A 320 -13.42 -5.84 -17.97
N THR A 321 -12.29 -5.15 -17.93
CA THR A 321 -10.97 -5.75 -17.77
C THR A 321 -10.43 -5.39 -16.39
N SER A 322 -10.03 -6.39 -15.59
CA SER A 322 -9.29 -6.21 -14.36
C SER A 322 -7.85 -6.65 -14.61
N ALA A 323 -6.89 -5.76 -14.43
CA ALA A 323 -5.49 -6.03 -14.72
C ALA A 323 -4.60 -5.83 -13.50
N GLU A 324 -3.74 -6.79 -13.20
CA GLU A 324 -2.57 -6.55 -12.38
C GLU A 324 -1.64 -5.61 -13.17
N SER A 325 -1.23 -4.50 -12.58
CA SER A 325 -0.42 -3.51 -13.26
C SER A 325 0.60 -2.86 -12.33
N GLN A 326 1.65 -2.29 -12.90
CA GLN A 326 2.74 -1.67 -12.15
C GLN A 326 2.42 -0.20 -11.83
N VAL A 327 1.17 0.11 -11.45
CA VAL A 327 0.80 1.43 -10.97
C VAL A 327 1.35 1.63 -9.56
N GLY A 328 1.90 2.78 -9.27
CA GLY A 328 2.37 3.10 -7.93
C GLY A 328 1.28 3.85 -7.16
N GLY A 329 0.90 3.34 -5.98
CA GLY A 329 -0.02 4.04 -5.08
C GLY A 329 -1.42 3.45 -4.96
N GLY A 330 -1.63 2.17 -5.35
CA GLY A 330 -2.90 1.48 -5.14
C GLY A 330 -3.49 0.84 -6.40
N ALA A 331 -4.53 1.42 -6.93
CA ALA A 331 -5.23 0.93 -8.10
C ALA A 331 -5.71 2.11 -8.97
N MET A 332 -6.44 1.84 -10.06
CA MET A 332 -6.95 2.88 -10.96
C MET A 332 -8.16 2.38 -11.75
N GLU A 333 -9.13 3.24 -11.91
CA GLU A 333 -10.52 2.98 -12.22
C GLU A 333 -10.98 3.34 -13.65
N TYR A 334 -10.15 3.29 -14.66
CA TYR A 334 -10.58 3.67 -16.02
C TYR A 334 -11.85 2.97 -16.47
N PRO A 335 -12.72 3.63 -17.24
CA PRO A 335 -13.92 3.01 -17.76
C PRO A 335 -13.63 1.68 -18.47
N MET A 336 -14.31 0.61 -18.08
CA MET A 336 -14.13 -0.75 -18.58
C MET A 336 -12.73 -1.37 -18.36
N LEU A 337 -11.80 -0.68 -17.68
CA LEU A 337 -10.45 -1.16 -17.36
C LEU A 337 -10.02 -0.73 -15.97
N ILE A 338 -9.94 -1.65 -15.03
CA ILE A 338 -9.36 -1.37 -13.71
C ILE A 338 -7.94 -1.93 -13.61
N MET A 339 -7.03 -1.13 -13.03
CA MET A 339 -5.63 -1.46 -12.83
C MET A 339 -5.35 -1.63 -11.35
N ASN A 340 -4.73 -2.73 -10.95
CA ASN A 340 -4.51 -3.09 -9.55
C ASN A 340 -3.02 -3.33 -9.28
N GLU A 341 -2.51 -2.87 -8.14
CA GLU A 341 -1.12 -3.07 -7.74
C GLU A 341 -0.76 -4.55 -7.51
N PRO A 342 0.48 -4.96 -7.83
CA PRO A 342 0.94 -6.34 -7.62
C PRO A 342 0.90 -6.81 -6.17
N ASP A 343 1.01 -5.90 -5.21
CA ASP A 343 1.11 -6.24 -3.79
C ASP A 343 -0.25 -6.35 -3.06
N LEU A 344 -1.36 -6.13 -3.77
CA LEU A 344 -2.72 -6.25 -3.21
C LEU A 344 -3.10 -7.65 -2.70
N PRO A 345 -2.71 -8.78 -3.35
CA PRO A 345 -3.07 -10.08 -2.83
C PRO A 345 -2.48 -10.37 -1.45
N SER A 346 -3.34 -10.69 -0.50
CA SER A 346 -2.94 -11.05 0.87
C SER A 346 -3.58 -12.39 1.27
N PRO A 347 -2.80 -13.33 1.84
CA PRO A 347 -3.37 -14.58 2.36
C PRO A 347 -4.20 -14.36 3.63
N TRP A 348 -4.06 -13.23 4.31
CA TRP A 348 -4.65 -12.94 5.61
C TRP A 348 -5.86 -12.01 5.55
N ALA A 349 -5.99 -11.23 4.48
CA ALA A 349 -7.03 -10.22 4.35
C ALA A 349 -7.75 -10.32 3.00
N ALA A 350 -8.96 -9.78 2.94
CA ALA A 350 -9.74 -9.64 1.71
C ALA A 350 -9.27 -8.45 0.84
N ARG A 351 -8.02 -7.98 1.00
CA ARG A 351 -7.52 -6.75 0.43
C ARG A 351 -7.71 -6.66 -1.10
N LEU A 352 -7.29 -7.69 -1.84
CA LEU A 352 -7.46 -7.71 -3.29
C LEU A 352 -8.94 -7.62 -3.69
N ASP A 353 -9.81 -8.36 -2.99
CA ASP A 353 -11.24 -8.42 -3.31
C ASP A 353 -11.94 -7.08 -3.08
N VAL A 354 -11.70 -6.46 -1.92
CA VAL A 354 -12.33 -5.16 -1.62
C VAL A 354 -11.75 -4.03 -2.49
N THR A 355 -10.47 -4.08 -2.84
CA THR A 355 -9.89 -3.13 -3.79
C THR A 355 -10.48 -3.32 -5.19
N ILE A 356 -10.62 -4.56 -5.68
CA ILE A 356 -11.31 -4.80 -6.96
C ILE A 356 -12.76 -4.28 -6.89
N ALA A 357 -13.44 -4.42 -5.76
CA ALA A 357 -14.80 -3.91 -5.60
C ALA A 357 -14.83 -2.36 -5.60
N HIS A 358 -13.82 -1.72 -5.02
CA HIS A 358 -13.61 -0.28 -5.08
C HIS A 358 -13.44 0.19 -6.54
N GLU A 359 -12.49 -0.36 -7.27
CA GLU A 359 -12.24 0.01 -8.66
C GLU A 359 -13.41 -0.32 -9.60
N VAL A 360 -14.15 -1.38 -9.31
CA VAL A 360 -15.39 -1.70 -10.04
C VAL A 360 -16.48 -0.68 -9.73
N ALA A 361 -16.61 -0.20 -8.50
CA ALA A 361 -17.61 0.79 -8.11
C ALA A 361 -17.41 2.14 -8.81
N HIS A 362 -16.18 2.53 -9.06
CA HIS A 362 -15.85 3.70 -9.86
C HIS A 362 -16.41 3.64 -11.30
N ASN A 363 -16.65 2.45 -11.86
CA ASN A 363 -17.33 2.38 -13.15
C ASN A 363 -18.76 2.96 -13.07
N TRP A 364 -19.37 3.06 -11.88
CA TRP A 364 -20.63 3.79 -11.65
C TRP A 364 -20.39 5.25 -11.29
N PHE A 365 -19.55 5.54 -10.25
CA PHE A 365 -19.43 6.87 -9.65
C PHE A 365 -18.40 7.80 -10.31
N TYR A 366 -17.59 7.26 -11.22
CA TYR A 366 -16.70 7.97 -12.13
C TYR A 366 -17.07 7.68 -13.59
N GLY A 367 -17.14 6.39 -13.93
CA GLY A 367 -17.32 5.96 -15.31
C GLY A 367 -18.68 6.37 -15.91
N MET A 368 -19.78 6.06 -15.23
CA MET A 368 -21.16 6.34 -15.70
C MET A 368 -21.72 7.65 -15.15
N LEU A 369 -21.20 8.16 -14.03
CA LEU A 369 -21.54 9.44 -13.42
C LEU A 369 -20.27 10.31 -13.43
N GLY A 370 -19.99 10.95 -14.58
CA GLY A 370 -18.73 11.64 -14.87
C GLY A 370 -18.59 12.98 -14.14
N SER A 371 -18.55 12.95 -12.82
CA SER A 371 -18.35 14.15 -11.99
C SER A 371 -16.98 14.79 -12.24
N ASP A 372 -16.87 16.10 -11.97
CA ASP A 372 -15.57 16.79 -11.95
C ASP A 372 -14.79 16.37 -10.71
N GLU A 373 -13.89 15.41 -10.88
CA GLU A 373 -13.09 14.83 -9.78
C GLU A 373 -12.06 15.80 -9.22
N ARG A 374 -11.63 16.77 -10.00
CA ARG A 374 -10.76 17.81 -9.50
C ARG A 374 -11.50 18.77 -8.56
N ALA A 375 -12.66 19.26 -9.00
CA ALA A 375 -13.44 20.21 -8.20
C ALA A 375 -14.19 19.53 -7.04
N HIS A 376 -14.62 18.29 -7.24
CA HIS A 376 -15.52 17.55 -6.33
C HIS A 376 -15.10 16.09 -6.16
N PRO A 377 -13.87 15.79 -5.69
CA PRO A 377 -13.35 14.42 -5.63
C PRO A 377 -14.21 13.47 -4.79
N TRP A 378 -14.97 13.97 -3.83
CA TRP A 378 -15.83 13.20 -2.97
C TRP A 378 -17.06 12.59 -3.67
N LEU A 379 -17.46 13.11 -4.84
CA LEU A 379 -18.57 12.56 -5.62
C LEU A 379 -18.24 11.22 -6.25
N ASP A 380 -16.99 11.01 -6.54
CA ASP A 380 -16.44 9.76 -7.00
C ASP A 380 -15.96 8.88 -5.83
N GLU A 381 -14.91 9.29 -5.17
CA GLU A 381 -14.22 8.51 -4.14
C GLU A 381 -15.08 8.22 -2.89
N GLY A 382 -15.92 9.18 -2.52
CA GLY A 382 -16.74 9.04 -1.32
C GLY A 382 -17.88 8.03 -1.49
N PHE A 383 -18.56 8.05 -2.64
CA PHE A 383 -19.58 7.06 -2.97
C PHE A 383 -18.95 5.68 -3.17
N THR A 384 -17.81 5.62 -3.84
CA THR A 384 -17.06 4.40 -4.07
C THR A 384 -16.58 3.79 -2.76
N GLN A 385 -16.02 4.58 -1.84
CA GLN A 385 -15.59 4.11 -0.51
C GLN A 385 -16.77 3.58 0.31
N TYR A 386 -17.91 4.26 0.29
CA TYR A 386 -19.13 3.77 0.93
C TYR A 386 -19.55 2.40 0.36
N MET A 387 -19.50 2.23 -0.95
CA MET A 387 -19.87 0.96 -1.61
C MET A 387 -18.85 -0.15 -1.35
N GLU A 388 -17.56 0.16 -1.29
CA GLU A 388 -16.51 -0.78 -0.87
C GLU A 388 -16.80 -1.33 0.53
N ASP A 389 -17.08 -0.45 1.49
CA ASP A 389 -17.41 -0.82 2.86
C ASP A 389 -18.65 -1.73 2.92
N ARG A 390 -19.69 -1.36 2.19
CA ARG A 390 -20.94 -2.12 2.07
C ARG A 390 -20.72 -3.49 1.43
N TYR A 391 -19.89 -3.55 0.39
CA TYR A 391 -19.49 -4.80 -0.24
C TYR A 391 -18.71 -5.69 0.71
N GLY A 392 -17.75 -5.11 1.43
CA GLY A 392 -16.98 -5.80 2.44
C GLY A 392 -17.86 -6.39 3.54
N ASP A 393 -18.83 -5.65 4.06
CA ASP A 393 -19.78 -6.10 5.06
C ASP A 393 -20.72 -7.20 4.55
N TRP A 394 -21.16 -7.08 3.30
CA TRP A 394 -22.00 -8.09 2.66
C TRP A 394 -21.25 -9.41 2.44
N LYS A 395 -20.05 -9.35 1.88
CA LYS A 395 -19.29 -10.53 1.49
C LYS A 395 -18.52 -11.15 2.65
N TYR A 396 -18.09 -10.33 3.60
CA TYR A 396 -17.27 -10.73 4.75
C TYR A 396 -17.93 -10.35 6.09
N PRO A 397 -19.10 -10.92 6.43
CA PRO A 397 -19.83 -10.56 7.65
C PRO A 397 -19.05 -10.86 8.94
N ARG A 398 -17.97 -11.65 8.84
CA ARG A 398 -17.03 -11.94 9.93
C ARG A 398 -15.79 -11.03 9.95
N GLY A 399 -15.75 -10.01 9.07
CA GLY A 399 -14.66 -9.05 8.97
C GLY A 399 -13.59 -9.38 7.93
N LEU A 400 -12.94 -8.34 7.43
CA LEU A 400 -11.99 -8.38 6.31
C LEU A 400 -10.74 -9.25 6.55
N PHE A 401 -10.33 -9.47 7.80
CA PHE A 401 -9.20 -10.32 8.17
C PHE A 401 -9.57 -11.78 8.43
N GLN A 402 -10.87 -12.16 8.41
CA GLN A 402 -11.31 -13.51 8.76
C GLN A 402 -11.56 -14.42 7.56
N ARG A 403 -10.68 -14.42 6.58
CA ARG A 403 -10.69 -15.47 5.54
C ARG A 403 -10.49 -16.89 6.16
N ARG A 404 -9.86 -16.98 7.35
CA ARG A 404 -9.80 -18.19 8.20
C ARG A 404 -9.97 -17.78 9.66
N LYS A 405 -10.71 -18.55 10.43
CA LYS A 405 -10.90 -18.37 11.89
C LYS A 405 -9.56 -18.52 12.66
N LEU A 406 -8.67 -17.55 12.55
CA LEU A 406 -7.42 -17.55 13.32
C LEU A 406 -7.63 -17.16 14.78
N ILE A 407 -8.63 -16.30 15.04
CA ILE A 407 -8.94 -15.80 16.38
C ILE A 407 -10.46 -15.77 16.56
N PRO A 408 -11.05 -16.80 17.23
CA PRO A 408 -12.51 -16.94 17.33
C PRO A 408 -13.26 -15.81 18.04
N TRP A 409 -12.57 -15.04 18.87
CA TRP A 409 -13.13 -13.98 19.74
C TRP A 409 -12.84 -12.56 19.27
N ALA A 410 -12.04 -12.38 18.21
CA ALA A 410 -11.80 -11.03 17.70
C ALA A 410 -13.04 -10.46 17.03
N SER A 411 -13.36 -9.24 17.34
CA SER A 411 -14.41 -8.48 16.64
C SER A 411 -14.04 -8.31 15.17
N PRO A 412 -15.00 -8.35 14.26
CA PRO A 412 -14.75 -8.18 12.83
C PRO A 412 -14.20 -6.78 12.55
N LEU A 413 -13.06 -6.70 11.87
CA LEU A 413 -12.62 -5.44 11.27
C LEU A 413 -13.51 -5.16 10.06
N ARG A 414 -14.21 -4.03 10.06
CA ARG A 414 -15.07 -3.54 8.99
C ARG A 414 -14.46 -2.33 8.33
N GLY A 415 -14.76 -2.11 7.06
CA GLY A 415 -14.36 -0.90 6.33
C GLY A 415 -14.84 0.37 7.02
N PHE A 416 -16.13 0.42 7.34
CA PHE A 416 -16.73 1.49 8.13
C PHE A 416 -15.90 1.93 9.34
N PHE A 417 -15.36 0.98 10.13
CA PHE A 417 -14.55 1.29 11.31
C PHE A 417 -13.25 2.02 10.93
N LEU A 418 -12.63 1.67 9.81
CA LEU A 418 -11.40 2.30 9.35
C LEU A 418 -11.65 3.75 8.92
N ASP A 419 -12.72 3.97 8.17
CA ASP A 419 -13.09 5.30 7.68
C ASP A 419 -13.61 6.21 8.78
N GLU A 420 -14.42 5.68 9.69
CA GLU A 420 -14.84 6.40 10.89
C GLU A 420 -13.64 6.87 11.71
N ASN A 421 -12.68 5.98 11.99
CA ASN A 421 -11.49 6.35 12.75
C ASN A 421 -10.60 7.36 12.00
N ARG A 422 -10.45 7.21 10.68
CA ARG A 422 -9.68 8.15 9.87
C ARG A 422 -10.31 9.54 9.88
N TYR A 423 -11.60 9.65 9.64
CA TYR A 423 -12.34 10.90 9.70
C TYR A 423 -12.31 11.53 11.09
N LEU A 424 -12.77 10.82 12.13
CA LEU A 424 -12.87 11.35 13.47
C LEU A 424 -11.52 11.77 14.05
N SER A 425 -10.45 11.01 13.77
CA SER A 425 -9.12 11.36 14.25
C SER A 425 -8.64 12.72 13.70
N ARG A 426 -9.04 13.08 12.49
CA ARG A 426 -8.74 14.37 11.87
C ARG A 426 -9.67 15.48 12.35
N ALA A 427 -10.96 15.21 12.42
CA ALA A 427 -11.95 16.14 12.90
C ALA A 427 -11.64 16.61 14.34
N TYR A 428 -11.36 15.67 15.24
CA TYR A 428 -10.92 15.99 16.60
C TYR A 428 -9.57 16.72 16.69
N ALA A 429 -8.69 16.45 15.75
CA ALA A 429 -7.40 17.15 15.67
C ALA A 429 -7.53 18.55 15.06
N ARG A 430 -8.69 18.91 14.55
CA ARG A 430 -8.94 20.12 13.77
C ARG A 430 -7.96 20.26 12.59
N ASP A 431 -7.70 19.13 11.92
CA ASP A 431 -6.73 18.98 10.84
C ASP A 431 -7.42 18.33 9.62
N GLU A 432 -8.62 18.77 9.33
CA GLU A 432 -9.40 18.42 8.16
C GLU A 432 -9.77 19.70 7.37
N GLN A 433 -10.14 19.49 6.12
CA GLN A 433 -10.66 20.53 5.23
C GLN A 433 -12.11 20.21 4.86
N PRO A 434 -12.91 21.18 4.44
CA PRO A 434 -14.26 20.93 3.93
C PRO A 434 -14.26 19.92 2.77
N MET A 435 -15.30 19.13 2.62
CA MET A 435 -15.47 18.20 1.50
C MET A 435 -15.54 18.91 0.14
N THR A 436 -15.96 20.17 0.14
CA THR A 436 -16.00 21.04 -1.06
C THR A 436 -14.63 21.57 -1.48
N THR A 437 -13.56 21.21 -0.78
CA THR A 437 -12.18 21.60 -1.15
C THR A 437 -11.81 20.89 -2.47
N PRO A 438 -11.35 21.62 -3.49
CA PRO A 438 -10.83 21.00 -4.71
C PRO A 438 -9.63 20.09 -4.40
N ALA A 439 -9.42 19.05 -5.21
CA ALA A 439 -8.40 18.02 -4.96
C ALA A 439 -7.00 18.61 -4.81
N ASP A 440 -6.63 19.56 -5.66
CA ASP A 440 -5.33 20.25 -5.67
C ASP A 440 -5.14 21.27 -4.52
N ALA A 441 -6.22 21.64 -3.84
CA ALA A 441 -6.19 22.58 -2.71
C ALA A 441 -6.10 21.89 -1.34
N TYR A 442 -6.11 20.56 -1.28
CA TYR A 442 -5.88 19.85 -0.03
C TYR A 442 -4.42 19.99 0.43
N HIS A 443 -4.21 20.12 1.73
CA HIS A 443 -2.89 20.33 2.35
C HIS A 443 -1.94 19.12 2.17
N GLY A 444 -2.43 17.98 1.69
CA GLY A 444 -1.66 16.78 1.42
C GLY A 444 -2.54 15.54 1.35
N PHE A 445 -1.94 14.41 0.95
CA PHE A 445 -2.68 13.16 0.72
C PHE A 445 -3.57 12.73 1.90
N ALA A 446 -3.08 12.89 3.13
CA ALA A 446 -3.86 12.44 4.29
C ALA A 446 -5.11 13.32 4.55
N SER A 447 -5.07 14.62 4.23
CA SER A 447 -6.24 15.50 4.28
C SER A 447 -7.19 15.19 3.11
N TYR A 448 -6.64 14.94 1.92
CA TYR A 448 -7.38 14.50 0.74
C TYR A 448 -8.12 13.18 1.01
N ALA A 449 -7.43 12.16 1.55
CA ALA A 449 -8.04 10.87 1.87
C ALA A 449 -9.20 10.96 2.88
N VAL A 450 -9.17 11.94 3.77
CA VAL A 450 -10.32 12.20 4.65
C VAL A 450 -11.44 12.92 3.92
N GLY A 451 -11.14 14.00 3.20
CA GLY A 451 -12.15 14.84 2.59
C GLY A 451 -12.82 14.21 1.37
N ALA A 452 -12.08 13.42 0.59
CA ALA A 452 -12.59 12.76 -0.61
C ALA A 452 -13.16 11.35 -0.33
N TYR A 453 -12.62 10.58 0.62
CA TYR A 453 -13.01 9.18 0.88
C TYR A 453 -13.80 9.03 2.18
N SER A 454 -13.14 9.23 3.35
CA SER A 454 -13.70 8.77 4.62
C SER A 454 -14.87 9.61 5.11
N LYS A 455 -14.76 10.94 5.07
CA LYS A 455 -15.85 11.84 5.51
C LYS A 455 -17.11 11.70 4.66
N PRO A 456 -17.05 11.69 3.32
CA PRO A 456 -18.24 11.46 2.51
C PRO A 456 -18.82 10.06 2.67
N ALA A 457 -18.02 9.01 2.85
CA ALA A 457 -18.53 7.70 3.20
C ALA A 457 -19.32 7.75 4.51
N MET A 458 -18.78 8.42 5.55
CA MET A 458 -19.49 8.63 6.82
C MET A 458 -20.76 9.46 6.67
N MET A 459 -20.76 10.49 5.81
CA MET A 459 -21.95 11.25 5.44
C MET A 459 -23.03 10.34 4.86
N LEU A 460 -22.68 9.44 3.92
CA LEU A 460 -23.63 8.50 3.34
C LEU A 460 -24.18 7.49 4.36
N TYR A 461 -23.34 7.01 5.30
CA TYR A 461 -23.83 6.20 6.43
C TYR A 461 -24.79 6.97 7.34
N ALA A 462 -24.48 8.23 7.65
CA ALA A 462 -25.34 9.08 8.44
C ALA A 462 -26.67 9.39 7.71
N LEU A 463 -26.60 9.67 6.41
CA LEU A 463 -27.79 9.89 5.57
C LEU A 463 -28.68 8.65 5.53
N ARG A 464 -28.07 7.46 5.39
CA ARG A 464 -28.82 6.20 5.44
C ARG A 464 -29.52 6.00 6.78
N GLY A 465 -28.84 6.31 7.88
CA GLY A 465 -29.44 6.30 9.23
C GLY A 465 -30.58 7.31 9.38
N HIS A 466 -30.47 8.47 8.72
CA HIS A 466 -31.47 9.54 8.76
C HIS A 466 -32.71 9.25 7.90
N LEU A 467 -32.52 8.61 6.74
CA LEU A 467 -33.60 8.31 5.79
C LEU A 467 -34.22 6.91 5.97
N GLY A 468 -33.49 5.98 6.57
CA GLY A 468 -33.81 4.56 6.57
C GLY A 468 -33.38 3.85 5.28
N ASP A 469 -33.26 2.53 5.34
CA ASP A 469 -32.67 1.69 4.28
C ASP A 469 -33.42 1.81 2.93
N SER A 470 -34.76 1.81 2.96
CA SER A 470 -35.58 1.86 1.74
C SER A 470 -35.40 3.18 0.98
N THR A 471 -35.62 4.30 1.67
CA THR A 471 -35.52 5.65 1.09
C THR A 471 -34.09 5.96 0.64
N PHE A 472 -33.09 5.46 1.39
CA PHE A 472 -31.70 5.60 0.97
C PHE A 472 -31.39 4.78 -0.29
N GLY A 473 -31.96 3.58 -0.44
CA GLY A 473 -31.83 2.80 -1.69
C GLY A 473 -32.49 3.51 -2.87
N GLU A 474 -33.66 4.13 -2.65
CA GLU A 474 -34.33 4.99 -3.65
C GLU A 474 -33.47 6.20 -4.04
N PHE A 475 -32.83 6.85 -3.06
CA PHE A 475 -31.90 7.95 -3.31
C PHE A 475 -30.73 7.54 -4.21
N ILE A 476 -30.06 6.44 -3.91
CA ILE A 476 -28.92 5.95 -4.72
C ILE A 476 -29.38 5.64 -6.15
N GLY A 477 -30.52 4.94 -6.31
CA GLY A 477 -31.09 4.64 -7.63
C GLY A 477 -31.53 5.89 -8.39
N GLU A 478 -32.08 6.89 -7.69
CA GLU A 478 -32.47 8.18 -8.29
C GLU A 478 -31.25 8.99 -8.73
N TYR A 479 -30.22 9.07 -7.89
CA TYR A 479 -28.96 9.74 -8.20
C TYR A 479 -28.31 9.14 -9.46
N TYR A 480 -28.26 7.81 -9.55
CA TYR A 480 -27.77 7.11 -10.72
C TYR A 480 -28.61 7.41 -11.96
N ARG A 481 -29.93 7.22 -11.92
CA ARG A 481 -30.79 7.37 -13.11
C ARG A 481 -30.83 8.79 -13.63
N SER A 482 -30.88 9.77 -12.76
CA SER A 482 -31.02 11.18 -13.16
C SER A 482 -29.73 11.79 -13.69
N ASN A 483 -28.57 11.15 -13.42
CA ASN A 483 -27.25 11.67 -13.80
C ASN A 483 -26.46 10.72 -14.72
N LEU A 484 -27.07 9.63 -15.19
CA LEU A 484 -26.41 8.64 -16.04
C LEU A 484 -25.83 9.28 -17.30
N LEU A 485 -24.54 9.15 -17.55
CA LEU A 485 -23.76 9.76 -18.61
C LEU A 485 -23.81 11.29 -18.60
N GLY A 486 -23.98 11.87 -17.42
CA GLY A 486 -23.90 13.29 -17.19
C GLY A 486 -22.76 13.63 -16.24
N HIS A 487 -22.65 14.92 -15.89
CA HIS A 487 -21.64 15.46 -14.99
C HIS A 487 -22.30 15.98 -13.70
N PRO A 488 -22.62 15.10 -12.75
CA PRO A 488 -23.30 15.50 -11.52
C PRO A 488 -22.42 16.41 -10.67
N ARG A 489 -23.10 17.36 -10.02
CA ARG A 489 -22.49 18.31 -9.08
C ARG A 489 -23.02 18.04 -7.66
N PRO A 490 -22.41 18.61 -6.61
CA PRO A 490 -22.88 18.45 -5.23
C PRO A 490 -24.39 18.71 -5.02
N ALA A 491 -24.93 19.69 -5.72
CA ALA A 491 -26.35 20.00 -5.67
C ALA A 491 -27.25 18.87 -6.19
N ASP A 492 -26.77 18.04 -7.09
CA ASP A 492 -27.57 16.95 -7.67
C ASP A 492 -27.69 15.77 -6.71
N VAL A 493 -26.70 15.56 -5.83
CA VAL A 493 -26.79 14.63 -4.69
C VAL A 493 -27.90 15.07 -3.73
N VAL A 494 -27.91 16.36 -3.37
CA VAL A 494 -28.95 16.91 -2.49
C VAL A 494 -30.33 16.76 -3.11
N LYS A 495 -30.51 17.18 -4.36
CA LYS A 495 -31.78 17.04 -5.10
C LYS A 495 -32.26 15.58 -5.22
N ALA A 496 -31.36 14.65 -5.45
CA ALA A 496 -31.71 13.23 -5.52
C ALA A 496 -32.22 12.70 -4.16
N ALA A 497 -31.55 13.09 -3.06
CA ALA A 497 -31.97 12.73 -1.70
C ALA A 497 -33.31 13.37 -1.33
N GLU A 498 -33.54 14.63 -1.72
CA GLU A 498 -34.80 15.34 -1.52
C GLU A 498 -35.95 14.72 -2.33
N ARG A 499 -35.70 14.36 -3.59
CA ARG A 499 -36.73 13.68 -4.43
C ARG A 499 -37.10 12.31 -3.85
N ALA A 500 -36.13 11.54 -3.38
CA ALA A 500 -36.38 10.23 -2.81
C ALA A 500 -37.11 10.29 -1.47
N SER A 501 -36.78 11.29 -0.65
CA SER A 501 -37.36 11.41 0.70
C SER A 501 -38.60 12.29 0.81
N GLY A 502 -38.84 13.17 -0.16
CA GLY A 502 -39.86 14.22 -0.07
C GLY A 502 -39.57 15.31 0.97
N ARG A 503 -38.32 15.45 1.44
CA ARG A 503 -37.89 16.33 2.53
C ARG A 503 -36.85 17.33 2.04
N ASP A 504 -36.86 18.55 2.58
CA ASP A 504 -35.75 19.50 2.41
C ASP A 504 -34.54 19.01 3.25
N LEU A 505 -33.43 18.75 2.57
CA LEU A 505 -32.21 18.24 3.17
C LEU A 505 -31.02 19.19 3.03
N GLY A 506 -31.19 20.36 2.41
CA GLY A 506 -30.12 21.34 2.23
C GLY A 506 -29.45 21.74 3.54
N GLY A 507 -30.24 21.94 4.60
CA GLY A 507 -29.74 22.22 5.95
C GLY A 507 -28.99 21.06 6.60
N TRP A 508 -29.34 19.83 6.26
CA TRP A 508 -28.68 18.63 6.75
C TRP A 508 -27.31 18.40 6.07
N PHE A 509 -27.22 18.63 4.74
CA PHE A 509 -25.98 18.44 3.98
C PHE A 509 -24.92 19.50 4.27
N ARG A 510 -25.32 20.76 4.53
CA ARG A 510 -24.37 21.88 4.67
C ARG A 510 -23.25 21.63 5.70
N PRO A 511 -23.49 21.15 6.93
CA PRO A 511 -22.44 20.87 7.90
C PRO A 511 -21.43 19.81 7.41
N TRP A 512 -21.87 18.85 6.60
CA TRP A 512 -21.02 17.84 6.02
C TRP A 512 -20.14 18.40 4.92
N LEU A 513 -20.72 19.13 3.98
CA LEU A 513 -20.05 19.62 2.78
C LEU A 513 -19.09 20.77 3.07
N GLU A 514 -19.53 21.78 3.82
CA GLU A 514 -18.81 23.03 4.04
C GLU A 514 -18.13 23.07 5.42
N GLY A 515 -18.60 22.28 6.36
CA GLY A 515 -18.15 22.28 7.75
C GLY A 515 -16.87 21.46 7.95
N THR A 516 -16.18 21.80 9.03
CA THR A 516 -15.11 20.99 9.62
C THR A 516 -15.54 20.56 11.02
N GLY A 517 -14.99 19.44 11.53
CA GLY A 517 -15.43 18.86 12.79
C GLY A 517 -16.35 17.66 12.60
N THR A 518 -17.01 17.25 13.66
CA THR A 518 -17.85 16.04 13.68
C THR A 518 -19.30 16.40 13.40
N ALA A 519 -19.66 16.58 12.13
CA ALA A 519 -21.06 16.82 11.77
C ALA A 519 -21.94 15.63 12.20
N GLU A 520 -22.99 15.89 12.99
CA GLU A 520 -24.10 14.98 13.37
C GLU A 520 -23.79 13.55 13.87
N ILE A 521 -22.53 13.15 14.02
CA ILE A 521 -22.21 11.82 14.57
C ILE A 521 -22.43 11.76 16.09
N GLY A 522 -22.99 12.83 16.69
CA GLY A 522 -23.33 12.88 18.11
C GLY A 522 -22.14 12.98 19.07
N LEU A 523 -20.94 13.23 18.54
CA LEU A 523 -19.70 13.30 19.33
C LEU A 523 -19.36 14.71 19.82
N ASP A 524 -19.99 15.75 19.29
CA ASP A 524 -19.68 17.16 19.60
C ASP A 524 -19.98 17.59 21.06
N ASN A 525 -20.76 16.83 21.79
CA ASN A 525 -21.15 17.16 23.18
C ASN A 525 -20.33 16.43 24.24
N ARG A 526 -19.28 15.70 23.89
CA ARG A 526 -18.47 14.98 24.88
C ARG A 526 -17.37 15.86 25.45
N ASN A 527 -17.71 16.79 26.33
CA ASN A 527 -16.76 17.54 27.16
C ASN A 527 -16.04 16.67 28.20
N GLY A 528 -16.18 15.33 28.14
CA GLY A 528 -15.65 14.36 29.07
C GLY A 528 -14.64 13.41 28.45
N LEU A 529 -14.00 12.61 29.29
CA LEU A 529 -13.20 11.48 28.84
C LEU A 529 -14.11 10.48 28.09
N PRO A 530 -13.64 9.86 26.99
CA PRO A 530 -14.41 8.83 26.30
C PRO A 530 -14.70 7.65 27.24
N PRO A 531 -15.80 6.93 27.05
CA PRO A 531 -16.10 5.74 27.84
C PRO A 531 -14.97 4.73 27.72
N LEU A 532 -14.65 4.05 28.82
CA LEU A 532 -13.59 3.05 28.87
C LEU A 532 -14.16 1.68 28.52
N ARG A 533 -13.44 0.94 27.68
CA ARG A 533 -13.73 -0.47 27.37
C ARG A 533 -12.47 -1.31 27.55
N PHE A 534 -12.62 -2.52 28.02
CA PHE A 534 -11.54 -3.49 28.19
C PHE A 534 -11.82 -4.74 27.36
N LYS A 535 -10.90 -5.12 26.51
CA LYS A 535 -11.03 -6.25 25.58
C LYS A 535 -9.77 -7.10 25.55
N PRO A 536 -9.87 -8.42 25.48
CA PRO A 536 -8.71 -9.29 25.43
C PRO A 536 -8.09 -9.27 24.04
N LEU A 537 -6.78 -9.04 23.96
CA LEU A 537 -5.88 -9.17 22.83
C LEU A 537 -6.17 -8.32 21.60
N PHE A 538 -7.30 -8.48 20.92
CA PHE A 538 -7.64 -7.75 19.70
C PHE A 538 -9.14 -7.45 19.64
N ASP A 539 -9.50 -6.21 19.42
CA ASP A 539 -10.87 -5.78 19.15
C ASP A 539 -10.88 -4.52 18.29
N PHE A 540 -11.73 -4.50 17.26
CA PHE A 540 -11.90 -3.40 16.32
C PHE A 540 -13.36 -2.90 16.28
N SER A 541 -14.12 -3.14 17.32
CA SER A 541 -15.59 -2.99 17.28
C SER A 541 -16.14 -1.60 17.59
N SER A 542 -15.31 -0.61 17.94
CA SER A 542 -15.83 0.72 18.25
C SER A 542 -14.75 1.79 18.34
N SER A 543 -14.94 2.88 17.61
CA SER A 543 -14.19 4.12 17.73
C SER A 543 -14.67 5.04 18.87
N GLU A 544 -15.87 4.82 19.41
CA GLU A 544 -16.50 5.70 20.38
C GLU A 544 -15.97 5.57 21.83
N ALA A 545 -15.04 4.65 22.06
CA ALA A 545 -14.52 4.39 23.41
C ALA A 545 -12.99 4.32 23.42
N LEU A 546 -12.39 4.76 24.52
CA LEU A 546 -11.00 4.44 24.82
C LEU A 546 -10.93 2.94 25.12
N THR A 547 -10.57 2.16 24.10
CA THR A 547 -10.54 0.71 24.20
C THR A 547 -9.18 0.25 24.67
N PHE A 548 -9.12 -0.35 25.86
CA PHE A 548 -7.94 -1.00 26.41
C PHE A 548 -7.91 -2.46 25.98
N LEU A 549 -6.97 -2.77 25.13
CA LEU A 549 -6.57 -4.16 24.86
C LEU A 549 -5.68 -4.63 26.00
N TYR A 550 -5.86 -5.86 26.45
CA TYR A 550 -5.00 -6.45 27.48
C TYR A 550 -4.64 -7.89 27.13
N GLY A 551 -3.51 -8.34 27.63
CA GLY A 551 -3.06 -9.71 27.39
C GLY A 551 -1.95 -10.14 28.32
N PRO A 552 -1.64 -11.44 28.32
CA PRO A 552 -0.50 -11.96 29.05
C PRO A 552 0.80 -11.47 28.44
N MET A 553 1.83 -11.33 29.26
CA MET A 553 3.18 -11.02 28.86
C MET A 553 4.13 -12.09 29.39
N ILE A 554 4.87 -12.70 28.51
CA ILE A 554 5.94 -13.64 28.83
C ILE A 554 7.20 -13.13 28.16
N TRP A 555 8.24 -12.92 28.97
CA TRP A 555 9.50 -12.39 28.51
C TRP A 555 10.66 -13.00 29.27
N HIS A 556 11.88 -12.81 28.81
CA HIS A 556 13.09 -13.18 29.53
C HIS A 556 14.01 -11.97 29.68
N GLY A 557 14.49 -11.74 30.88
CA GLY A 557 15.53 -10.77 31.21
C GLY A 557 16.74 -11.46 31.81
N ASN A 558 17.94 -11.06 31.39
CA ASN A 558 19.17 -11.71 31.92
C ASN A 558 19.32 -11.57 33.43
N ALA A 559 18.91 -10.44 33.98
CA ALA A 559 18.95 -10.19 35.42
C ALA A 559 17.82 -10.87 36.19
N GLU A 560 16.60 -10.88 35.61
CA GLU A 560 15.38 -11.23 36.32
C GLU A 560 14.83 -12.60 35.95
N GLY A 561 15.44 -13.30 34.98
CA GLY A 561 14.97 -14.61 34.52
C GLY A 561 13.73 -14.52 33.67
N ALA A 562 12.82 -15.49 33.81
CA ALA A 562 11.52 -15.41 33.15
C ALA A 562 10.69 -14.29 33.77
N ARG A 563 10.09 -13.47 32.93
CA ARG A 563 9.26 -12.33 33.29
C ARG A 563 7.83 -12.63 32.88
N LEU A 564 6.94 -12.74 33.86
CA LEU A 564 5.54 -13.06 33.65
C LEU A 564 4.68 -11.87 34.07
N GLY A 565 3.71 -11.52 33.29
CA GLY A 565 2.88 -10.37 33.62
C GLY A 565 1.70 -10.13 32.70
N LEU A 566 1.19 -8.93 32.79
CA LEU A 566 0.12 -8.43 31.96
C LEU A 566 0.53 -7.11 31.29
N TRP A 567 0.06 -6.90 30.10
CA TRP A 567 0.15 -5.62 29.42
C TRP A 567 -1.24 -5.10 29.09
N THR A 568 -1.35 -3.81 28.96
CA THR A 568 -2.53 -3.14 28.47
C THR A 568 -2.15 -1.98 27.54
N ALA A 569 -2.93 -1.77 26.48
CA ALA A 569 -2.77 -0.66 25.54
C ALA A 569 -4.15 -0.13 25.18
N GLY A 570 -4.45 1.08 25.63
CA GLY A 570 -5.69 1.79 25.34
C GLY A 570 -5.46 2.82 24.24
N ARG A 571 -6.39 2.87 23.29
CA ARG A 571 -6.38 3.85 22.21
C ARG A 571 -7.77 4.36 21.95
N TYR A 572 -7.85 5.66 21.69
CA TYR A 572 -9.07 6.32 21.27
C TYR A 572 -8.88 6.92 19.89
N LEU A 573 -9.73 6.52 18.95
CA LEU A 573 -9.69 6.90 17.54
C LEU A 573 -8.29 6.67 16.89
N PRO A 574 -7.75 5.45 16.90
CA PRO A 574 -6.55 5.14 16.14
C PRO A 574 -6.88 5.11 14.65
N SER A 575 -5.96 5.56 13.81
CA SER A 575 -6.04 5.44 12.36
C SER A 575 -4.70 5.04 11.77
N SER A 576 -4.65 4.71 10.48
CA SER A 576 -3.39 4.44 9.78
C SER A 576 -2.40 5.58 9.89
N ASP A 577 -2.91 6.82 9.86
CA ASP A 577 -2.10 8.04 9.98
C ASP A 577 -1.70 8.36 11.42
N PHE A 578 -2.48 7.91 12.38
CA PHE A 578 -2.31 8.14 13.82
C PHE A 578 -2.55 6.85 14.60
N PRO A 579 -1.64 5.88 14.49
CA PRO A 579 -1.81 4.57 15.12
C PRO A 579 -1.91 4.66 16.65
N GLU A 580 -1.40 5.74 17.27
CA GLU A 580 -1.58 6.00 18.70
C GLU A 580 -2.97 6.56 19.04
N GLY A 581 -3.70 7.05 18.05
CA GLY A 581 -4.99 7.74 18.25
C GLY A 581 -4.84 9.15 18.83
N ILE A 582 -5.96 9.75 19.15
CA ILE A 582 -6.02 11.10 19.77
C ILE A 582 -5.60 11.05 21.22
N LEU A 583 -6.01 10.02 21.94
CA LEU A 583 -5.65 9.70 23.31
C LEU A 583 -5.17 8.26 23.37
N ASP A 584 -4.05 8.02 23.99
CA ASP A 584 -3.58 6.69 24.33
C ASP A 584 -3.20 6.60 25.79
N ALA A 585 -3.40 5.45 26.36
CA ALA A 585 -2.93 5.09 27.68
C ALA A 585 -2.58 3.61 27.71
N GLY A 586 -1.60 3.24 28.47
CA GLY A 586 -1.21 1.84 28.53
C GLY A 586 -0.10 1.61 29.54
N GLY A 587 0.24 0.35 29.71
CA GLY A 587 1.30 -0.03 30.61
C GLY A 587 1.44 -1.53 30.73
N ARG A 588 2.31 -1.91 31.62
CA ARG A 588 2.56 -3.32 31.94
C ARG A 588 2.89 -3.48 33.41
N ILE A 589 2.61 -4.66 33.92
CA ILE A 589 3.06 -5.14 35.23
C ILE A 589 3.67 -6.51 35.00
N VAL A 590 4.91 -6.69 35.42
CA VAL A 590 5.71 -7.89 35.13
C VAL A 590 6.46 -8.31 36.40
N PHE A 591 6.44 -9.60 36.68
CA PHE A 591 7.18 -10.21 37.79
C PHE A 591 8.35 -11.05 37.28
N GLY A 592 9.55 -10.75 37.73
CA GLY A 592 10.77 -11.47 37.39
C GLY A 592 11.02 -12.64 38.32
N THR A 593 11.12 -13.85 37.78
CA THR A 593 11.18 -15.08 38.58
C THR A 593 12.51 -15.28 39.35
N ARG A 594 13.61 -14.75 38.86
CA ARG A 594 14.94 -14.94 39.48
C ARG A 594 15.15 -14.06 40.71
N ARG A 595 14.61 -12.85 40.73
CA ARG A 595 14.83 -11.86 41.80
C ARG A 595 13.56 -11.53 42.58
N GLY A 596 12.44 -12.05 42.21
CA GLY A 596 11.13 -11.70 42.81
C GLY A 596 10.77 -10.23 42.62
N ALA A 597 11.34 -9.56 41.62
CA ALA A 597 11.18 -8.13 41.44
C ALA A 597 9.91 -7.81 40.59
N LEU A 598 9.15 -6.83 41.06
CA LEU A 598 8.01 -6.28 40.31
C LEU A 598 8.47 -5.09 39.50
N ALA A 599 8.31 -5.20 38.19
CA ALA A 599 8.48 -4.10 37.25
C ALA A 599 7.11 -3.61 36.75
N TRP A 600 7.03 -2.33 36.47
CA TRP A 600 5.82 -1.74 35.88
C TRP A 600 6.18 -0.57 34.96
N SER A 601 5.33 -0.32 33.99
CA SER A 601 5.32 0.94 33.24
C SER A 601 3.91 1.44 33.02
N ALA A 602 3.75 2.75 32.93
CA ALA A 602 2.50 3.42 32.60
C ALA A 602 2.78 4.61 31.70
N ARG A 603 1.90 4.84 30.74
CA ARG A 603 1.98 5.96 29.81
C ARG A 603 0.58 6.49 29.55
N VAL A 604 0.47 7.81 29.43
CA VAL A 604 -0.71 8.51 28.93
C VAL A 604 -0.24 9.55 27.93
N GLY A 605 -0.82 9.56 26.75
CA GLY A 605 -0.47 10.51 25.70
C GLY A 605 -1.73 11.11 25.07
N ARG A 606 -1.65 12.39 24.73
CA ARG A 606 -2.71 13.09 24.01
C ARG A 606 -2.13 13.87 22.84
N ARG A 607 -2.87 13.86 21.75
CA ARG A 607 -2.57 14.69 20.59
C ARG A 607 -2.91 16.16 20.90
N LEU A 608 -2.03 17.07 20.51
CA LEU A 608 -2.19 18.51 20.68
C LEU A 608 -1.75 19.23 19.40
N GLY A 609 -2.71 19.79 18.68
CA GLY A 609 -2.47 20.49 17.41
C GLY A 609 -1.57 21.72 17.53
N ALA A 610 -1.44 22.30 18.75
CA ALA A 610 -0.50 23.39 19.02
C ALA A 610 0.97 23.06 18.71
N PHE A 611 1.34 21.78 18.69
CA PHE A 611 2.70 21.31 18.36
C PHE A 611 2.85 20.81 16.91
N GLY A 612 1.90 21.15 16.05
CA GLY A 612 1.85 20.72 14.65
C GLY A 612 0.79 19.64 14.39
N ALA A 613 0.56 19.33 13.12
CA ALA A 613 -0.48 18.39 12.69
C ALA A 613 -0.39 17.01 13.39
N ARG A 614 0.79 16.60 13.83
CA ARG A 614 1.06 15.37 14.60
C ARG A 614 1.65 15.66 15.97
N GLY A 615 1.35 16.84 16.51
CA GLY A 615 1.79 17.27 17.81
C GLY A 615 1.25 16.40 18.92
N ARG A 616 2.09 16.05 19.91
CA ARG A 616 1.75 15.15 20.99
C ARG A 616 2.37 15.57 22.31
N LEU A 617 1.63 15.38 23.39
CA LEU A 617 2.10 15.45 24.76
C LEU A 617 1.92 14.07 25.40
N ALA A 618 2.94 13.56 26.08
CA ALA A 618 2.87 12.29 26.79
C ALA A 618 3.52 12.39 28.18
N PHE A 619 2.93 11.69 29.15
CA PHE A 619 3.49 11.45 30.46
C PHE A 619 3.81 9.97 30.57
N GLU A 620 4.97 9.66 31.14
CA GLU A 620 5.44 8.28 31.27
C GLU A 620 6.00 8.05 32.66
N GLY A 621 5.79 6.86 33.19
CA GLY A 621 6.42 6.38 34.39
C GLY A 621 6.80 4.91 34.26
N ALA A 622 7.94 4.51 34.79
CA ALA A 622 8.37 3.12 34.77
C ALA A 622 9.29 2.82 35.95
N ARG A 623 9.16 1.61 36.47
CA ARG A 623 10.09 1.00 37.41
C ARG A 623 10.51 -0.35 36.85
N ASP A 624 11.77 -0.45 36.46
CA ASP A 624 12.29 -1.67 35.87
C ASP A 624 13.80 -1.79 36.17
N GLU A 625 14.26 -2.99 36.47
CA GLU A 625 15.68 -3.31 36.65
C GLU A 625 16.45 -2.32 37.53
N GLY A 626 15.88 -1.92 38.67
CA GLY A 626 16.53 -0.99 39.63
C GLY A 626 16.51 0.48 39.20
N LEU A 627 15.81 0.84 38.17
CA LEU A 627 15.57 2.21 37.70
C LEU A 627 14.10 2.61 37.84
N LEU A 628 13.85 3.70 38.53
CA LEU A 628 12.61 4.44 38.50
C LEU A 628 12.76 5.62 37.53
N ARG A 629 11.81 5.76 36.61
CA ARG A 629 11.77 6.86 35.66
C ARG A 629 10.38 7.48 35.65
N SER A 630 10.30 8.80 35.58
CA SER A 630 9.08 9.51 35.24
C SER A 630 9.43 10.72 34.38
N GLY A 631 8.59 11.02 33.39
CA GLY A 631 8.91 12.09 32.48
C GLY A 631 7.73 12.60 31.69
N ILE A 632 7.99 13.74 31.03
CA ILE A 632 7.09 14.38 30.09
C ILE A 632 7.77 14.47 28.74
N ARG A 633 7.04 14.21 27.68
CA ARG A 633 7.47 14.37 26.28
C ARG A 633 6.51 15.23 25.52
N VAL A 634 7.07 16.11 24.71
CA VAL A 634 6.32 16.92 23.75
C VAL A 634 7.05 16.89 22.40
N GLY A 635 6.30 16.86 21.32
CA GLY A 635 6.93 16.88 20.01
C GLY A 635 5.93 16.69 18.88
N ASN A 636 6.42 16.84 17.68
CA ASN A 636 5.73 16.46 16.46
C ASN A 636 6.31 15.14 15.97
N LEU A 637 5.61 14.04 16.25
CA LEU A 637 6.07 12.67 16.03
C LEU A 637 5.34 12.09 14.82
N ALA A 638 5.81 12.34 13.63
CA ALA A 638 5.19 11.76 12.46
C ALA A 638 5.69 10.34 12.19
N THR A 639 4.86 9.54 11.55
CA THR A 639 5.07 8.11 11.36
C THR A 639 5.58 7.70 9.98
N ALA A 640 5.40 8.52 8.95
CA ALA A 640 5.92 8.22 7.62
C ALA A 640 6.32 9.49 6.87
N PRO A 641 7.49 9.50 6.20
CA PRO A 641 7.88 10.59 5.30
C PRO A 641 7.01 10.57 4.04
N SER A 642 6.57 11.72 3.56
CA SER A 642 5.97 11.82 2.25
C SER A 642 7.06 11.88 1.17
N ARG A 643 6.79 11.32 -0.01
CA ARG A 643 7.76 11.26 -1.12
C ARG A 643 8.21 12.62 -1.64
N ARG A 644 7.49 13.71 -1.38
CA ARG A 644 7.77 15.06 -1.91
C ARG A 644 8.22 16.08 -0.87
N HIS A 645 7.95 15.85 0.41
CA HIS A 645 8.36 16.76 1.46
C HIS A 645 9.23 16.04 2.46
N PRO A 646 10.45 16.56 2.73
CA PRO A 646 11.30 16.05 3.78
C PRO A 646 10.53 16.06 5.09
N PHE A 647 10.46 14.90 5.70
CA PHE A 647 9.80 14.76 6.97
C PHE A 647 10.67 15.38 8.06
N ARG A 648 10.06 16.22 8.88
CA ARG A 648 10.71 16.85 10.03
C ARG A 648 10.01 16.44 11.31
N ALA A 649 10.71 15.67 12.13
CA ALA A 649 10.26 15.37 13.49
C ALA A 649 11.12 16.09 14.50
N TRP A 650 10.50 16.54 15.55
CA TRP A 650 11.21 17.06 16.72
C TRP A 650 10.54 16.53 17.99
N GLN A 651 11.34 16.36 19.02
CA GLN A 651 10.88 15.91 20.33
C GLN A 651 11.71 16.57 21.43
N LEU A 652 11.02 17.06 22.45
CA LEU A 652 11.60 17.48 23.71
C LEU A 652 11.13 16.54 24.81
N SER A 653 11.99 16.17 25.74
CA SER A 653 11.61 15.44 26.94
C SER A 653 12.36 15.92 28.16
N LEU A 654 11.73 15.80 29.32
CA LEU A 654 12.31 16.01 30.62
C LEU A 654 11.98 14.80 31.48
N ASP A 655 13.01 14.08 31.92
CA ASP A 655 12.86 12.83 32.68
C ASP A 655 13.54 13.00 34.05
N TYR A 656 12.82 12.63 35.11
CA TYR A 656 13.43 12.30 36.41
C TYR A 656 13.83 10.84 36.37
N ARG A 657 15.06 10.52 36.81
CA ARG A 657 15.58 9.16 36.90
C ARG A 657 16.16 8.92 38.28
N ASP A 658 15.89 7.75 38.85
CA ASP A 658 16.46 7.29 40.10
C ASP A 658 16.95 5.84 39.91
N ARG A 659 18.27 5.67 39.77
CA ARG A 659 18.95 4.36 39.79
C ARG A 659 19.20 3.94 41.23
N TYR A 660 18.21 3.37 41.86
CA TYR A 660 18.23 2.96 43.28
C TYR A 660 18.86 1.60 43.52
N ASP A 661 18.95 0.73 42.48
CA ASP A 661 19.55 -0.61 42.58
C ASP A 661 20.41 -0.91 41.35
N LEU A 662 21.68 -1.25 41.59
CA LEU A 662 22.63 -1.65 40.55
C LEU A 662 22.72 -3.17 40.38
N ALA A 663 22.09 -3.96 41.24
CA ALA A 663 22.20 -5.41 41.17
C ALA A 663 21.59 -6.05 39.88
N PRO A 664 20.58 -5.45 39.21
CA PRO A 664 20.12 -5.93 37.91
C PRO A 664 21.05 -5.59 36.74
N VAL A 665 21.96 -4.64 36.90
CA VAL A 665 22.80 -4.06 35.85
C VAL A 665 24.27 -4.19 36.19
N ASP A 666 25.15 -4.03 35.21
CA ASP A 666 26.59 -4.03 35.46
C ASP A 666 27.07 -2.67 35.98
N PRO A 667 27.56 -2.58 37.23
CA PRO A 667 27.99 -1.30 37.81
C PRO A 667 29.18 -0.65 37.11
N ARG A 668 29.87 -1.35 36.22
CA ARG A 668 30.90 -0.75 35.37
C ARG A 668 30.34 0.20 34.34
N TYR A 669 29.08 0.03 33.97
CA TYR A 669 28.38 0.78 32.91
C TYR A 669 27.22 1.64 33.41
N TRP A 670 26.83 1.45 34.67
CA TRP A 670 25.72 2.18 35.28
C TRP A 670 26.18 2.90 36.54
N SER A 671 25.69 4.12 36.70
CA SER A 671 25.88 4.92 37.89
C SER A 671 24.65 4.88 38.77
N PRO A 672 24.78 4.73 40.09
CA PRO A 672 23.65 4.98 40.98
C PRO A 672 23.36 6.49 41.02
N GLY A 673 22.17 6.85 41.52
CA GLY A 673 21.87 8.24 41.82
C GLY A 673 20.60 8.76 41.13
N ARG A 674 20.26 9.99 41.48
CA ARG A 674 19.05 10.66 41.10
C ARG A 674 19.35 11.91 40.29
N GLY A 675 18.52 12.18 39.28
CA GLY A 675 18.73 13.39 38.51
C GLY A 675 17.62 13.70 37.51
N LEU A 676 17.70 14.91 37.00
CA LEU A 676 16.87 15.40 35.90
C LEU A 676 17.68 15.32 34.60
N HIS A 677 17.04 14.81 33.56
CA HIS A 677 17.63 14.63 32.24
C HIS A 677 16.73 15.24 31.19
N GLY A 678 17.22 16.22 30.48
CA GLY A 678 16.56 16.81 29.31
C GLY A 678 17.07 16.18 28.03
N LYS A 679 16.21 16.03 27.05
CA LYS A 679 16.55 15.60 25.69
C LYS A 679 15.82 16.46 24.66
N ALA A 680 16.55 16.90 23.64
CA ALA A 680 15.99 17.44 22.40
C ALA A 680 16.48 16.59 21.23
N SER A 681 15.57 16.11 20.41
CA SER A 681 15.90 15.40 19.18
C SER A 681 15.22 16.03 17.97
N PHE A 682 15.93 16.01 16.86
CA PHE A 682 15.45 16.46 15.56
C PHE A 682 15.80 15.40 14.53
N THR A 683 14.84 15.04 13.70
CA THR A 683 15.03 14.08 12.62
C THR A 683 14.52 14.65 11.31
N LEU A 684 15.35 14.60 10.29
CA LEU A 684 15.01 14.86 8.90
C LEU A 684 15.00 13.52 8.16
N ASP A 685 13.90 13.18 7.53
CA ASP A 685 13.71 11.93 6.79
C ASP A 685 13.20 12.23 5.39
N THR A 686 13.88 11.72 4.37
CA THR A 686 13.48 11.84 2.98
C THR A 686 13.34 10.46 2.36
N GLN A 687 12.26 10.22 1.66
CA GLN A 687 12.02 8.94 0.99
C GLN A 687 11.65 9.17 -0.47
N GLY A 688 12.45 8.60 -1.36
CA GLY A 688 12.21 8.55 -2.79
C GLY A 688 11.97 7.11 -3.28
N PRO A 689 11.70 6.91 -4.58
CA PRO A 689 11.39 5.60 -5.14
C PRO A 689 12.49 4.54 -4.96
N ARG A 690 13.75 4.97 -4.84
CA ARG A 690 14.93 4.10 -4.70
C ARG A 690 15.95 4.62 -3.69
N ARG A 691 15.60 5.63 -2.94
CA ARG A 691 16.52 6.29 -2.02
C ARG A 691 15.78 6.71 -0.76
N ALA A 692 16.27 6.28 0.38
CA ALA A 692 15.83 6.75 1.68
C ALA A 692 17.01 7.40 2.40
N GLU A 693 16.78 8.54 3.02
CA GLU A 693 17.80 9.26 3.78
C GLU A 693 17.22 9.71 5.11
N ARG A 694 18.01 9.57 6.14
CA ARG A 694 17.67 10.04 7.48
C ARG A 694 18.87 10.73 8.12
N VAL A 695 18.64 11.91 8.66
CA VAL A 695 19.59 12.61 9.52
C VAL A 695 18.92 12.88 10.87
N SER A 696 19.56 12.47 11.95
CA SER A 696 19.06 12.66 13.31
C SER A 696 20.10 13.39 14.14
N LEU A 697 19.65 14.43 14.86
CA LEU A 697 20.42 15.18 15.85
C LEU A 697 19.80 14.94 17.22
N ASP A 698 20.58 14.47 18.17
CA ASP A 698 20.20 14.31 19.56
C ASP A 698 21.07 15.18 20.48
N LEU A 699 20.43 16.05 21.26
CA LEU A 699 21.02 16.84 22.31
C LEU A 699 20.47 16.38 23.66
N ARG A 700 21.32 16.16 24.62
CA ARG A 700 20.92 15.77 25.98
C ARG A 700 21.71 16.59 27.01
N GLY A 701 21.07 16.85 28.13
CA GLY A 701 21.72 17.48 29.26
C GLY A 701 21.08 17.02 30.56
N GLY A 702 21.81 17.06 31.64
CA GLY A 702 21.25 16.69 32.92
C GLY A 702 22.18 16.96 34.08
N SER A 703 21.59 16.97 35.27
CA SER A 703 22.35 17.12 36.52
C SER A 703 21.70 16.32 37.63
N SER A 704 22.51 16.03 38.66
CA SER A 704 22.03 15.45 39.91
C SER A 704 20.96 16.37 40.51
N ALA A 705 19.80 15.82 40.85
CA ALA A 705 18.73 16.54 41.52
C ALA A 705 18.12 15.65 42.60
N PHE A 706 17.70 16.25 43.69
CA PHE A 706 17.09 15.54 44.82
C PHE A 706 17.94 14.40 45.37
N ARG A 707 19.28 14.58 45.31
CA ARG A 707 20.25 13.58 45.74
C ARG A 707 20.33 13.47 47.28
N SER A 708 20.68 12.28 47.78
CA SER A 708 21.23 12.11 49.12
C SER A 708 22.74 12.45 49.13
N ASN A 709 23.34 12.68 50.30
CA ASN A 709 24.76 13.02 50.38
C ASN A 709 25.67 11.93 49.80
N ASP A 710 25.18 10.69 49.68
CA ASP A 710 25.94 9.52 49.19
C ASP A 710 25.79 9.30 47.68
N ASP A 711 24.89 10.02 47.03
CA ASP A 711 24.67 9.89 45.59
C ASP A 711 25.79 10.59 44.81
N PRO A 712 26.36 9.94 43.76
CA PRO A 712 27.36 10.58 42.94
C PRO A 712 26.82 11.80 42.21
N GLU A 713 27.63 12.87 42.21
CA GLU A 713 27.30 14.11 41.48
C GLU A 713 27.60 13.95 39.99
N PHE A 714 26.64 14.32 39.15
CA PHE A 714 26.85 14.37 37.73
C PHE A 714 26.27 15.67 37.15
N THR A 715 26.91 16.17 36.11
CA THR A 715 26.44 17.24 35.23
C THR A 715 27.02 16.94 33.86
N TYR A 716 26.19 16.96 32.84
CA TYR A 716 26.65 16.64 31.48
C TYR A 716 25.83 17.35 30.39
N GLU A 717 26.46 17.56 29.25
CA GLU A 717 25.86 17.79 27.96
C GLU A 717 26.38 16.73 26.99
N ARG A 718 25.48 16.24 26.15
CA ARG A 718 25.79 15.22 25.14
C ARG A 718 25.14 15.64 23.83
N ALA A 719 25.93 15.67 22.76
CA ALA A 719 25.47 15.90 21.41
C ALA A 719 25.85 14.73 20.51
N SER A 720 24.94 14.28 19.64
CA SER A 720 25.24 13.29 18.64
C SER A 720 24.42 13.50 17.37
N ILE A 721 25.05 13.18 16.24
CA ILE A 721 24.46 13.21 14.91
C ILE A 721 24.60 11.81 14.30
N GLU A 722 23.54 11.36 13.63
CA GLU A 722 23.56 10.16 12.82
C GLU A 722 22.96 10.46 11.45
N ALA A 723 23.65 10.02 10.41
CA ALA A 723 23.16 10.08 9.03
C ALA A 723 23.11 8.65 8.47
N ARG A 724 22.00 8.32 7.81
CA ARG A 724 21.79 7.05 7.10
C ARG A 724 21.29 7.33 5.69
N GLN A 725 21.75 6.53 4.75
CA GLN A 725 21.21 6.51 3.39
C GLN A 725 21.06 5.07 2.94
N GLU A 726 19.97 4.78 2.25
CA GLU A 726 19.70 3.50 1.61
C GLU A 726 19.36 3.74 0.15
N LEU A 727 19.93 2.93 -0.74
CA LEU A 727 19.77 2.98 -2.18
C LEU A 727 19.33 1.60 -2.66
N ASP A 728 18.12 1.49 -3.17
CA ASP A 728 17.63 0.28 -3.81
C ASP A 728 18.22 0.17 -5.23
N LEU A 729 18.97 -0.88 -5.47
CA LEU A 729 19.60 -1.16 -6.77
C LEU A 729 18.61 -1.79 -7.75
N LEU A 730 17.65 -2.57 -7.26
CA LEU A 730 16.60 -3.22 -8.03
C LEU A 730 15.21 -2.86 -7.48
N PRO A 731 14.17 -2.85 -8.33
CA PRO A 731 12.81 -2.52 -7.92
C PRO A 731 12.18 -3.51 -6.92
N ARG A 732 12.64 -4.74 -6.92
CA ARG A 732 12.16 -5.83 -6.04
C ARG A 732 13.33 -6.66 -5.54
N GLY A 733 13.20 -7.16 -4.32
CA GLY A 733 14.19 -8.01 -3.66
C GLY A 733 15.19 -7.24 -2.80
N ASN A 734 16.04 -7.96 -2.08
CA ASN A 734 17.03 -7.42 -1.15
C ASN A 734 18.30 -6.89 -1.84
N ALA A 735 18.15 -6.17 -2.98
CA ALA A 735 19.28 -5.57 -3.69
C ALA A 735 19.39 -4.10 -3.32
N HIS A 736 20.01 -3.82 -2.18
CA HIS A 736 20.22 -2.45 -1.70
C HIS A 736 21.66 -2.25 -1.26
N VAL A 737 22.08 -0.98 -1.24
CA VAL A 737 23.28 -0.52 -0.57
C VAL A 737 22.86 0.52 0.45
N SER A 738 23.24 0.33 1.70
CA SER A 738 23.03 1.34 2.72
C SER A 738 24.33 1.68 3.43
N TRP A 739 24.39 2.91 3.92
CA TRP A 739 25.49 3.34 4.76
C TRP A 739 24.98 4.17 5.94
N ARG A 740 25.74 4.13 7.01
CA ARG A 740 25.48 4.86 8.23
C ARG A 740 26.75 5.61 8.64
N PHE A 741 26.56 6.82 9.12
CA PHE A 741 27.61 7.59 9.80
C PHE A 741 27.07 8.10 11.14
N PHE A 742 27.88 8.00 12.18
CA PHE A 742 27.58 8.50 13.51
C PHE A 742 28.76 9.31 14.06
N ALA A 743 28.47 10.41 14.75
CA ALA A 743 29.47 11.15 15.53
C ALA A 743 28.83 11.74 16.79
N GLY A 744 29.56 11.77 17.88
CA GLY A 744 29.05 12.35 19.12
C GLY A 744 30.12 12.73 20.12
N SER A 745 29.76 13.64 21.01
CA SER A 745 30.60 14.11 22.12
C SER A 745 29.78 14.34 23.38
N THR A 746 30.36 14.04 24.52
CA THR A 746 29.81 14.28 25.86
C THR A 746 30.82 15.09 26.68
N PHE A 747 30.32 16.08 27.40
CA PHE A 747 31.12 17.02 28.21
C PHE A 747 30.83 16.80 29.69
N HIS A 748 31.67 17.37 30.53
CA HIS A 748 31.63 17.34 32.00
C HIS A 748 31.66 15.96 32.61
N ARG A 749 30.79 15.65 33.56
CA ARG A 749 30.72 14.39 34.33
C ARG A 749 29.42 13.64 34.03
N PRO A 750 29.32 12.96 32.88
CA PRO A 750 28.13 12.19 32.56
C PRO A 750 28.02 10.95 33.47
N PRO A 751 26.84 10.47 33.79
CA PRO A 751 26.62 9.11 34.28
C PRO A 751 27.22 8.10 33.28
N ARG A 752 27.69 6.95 33.78
CA ARG A 752 28.39 5.95 32.94
C ARG A 752 27.57 5.45 31.78
N GLU A 753 26.26 5.24 31.97
CA GLU A 753 25.33 4.79 30.95
C GLU A 753 25.08 5.80 29.79
N LEU A 754 25.53 7.02 29.93
CA LEU A 754 25.45 8.07 28.91
C LEU A 754 26.77 8.29 28.15
N LEU A 755 27.80 7.54 28.47
CA LEU A 755 29.00 7.45 27.64
C LEU A 755 28.65 6.73 26.32
N PHE A 756 29.45 6.98 25.29
CA PHE A 756 29.37 6.23 24.05
C PHE A 756 30.06 4.88 24.20
N ASP A 757 29.53 3.85 23.63
CA ASP A 757 30.13 2.52 23.59
C ASP A 757 30.44 2.08 22.15
N ALA A 758 31.24 1.04 21.98
CA ALA A 758 31.71 0.54 20.71
C ALA A 758 30.58 -0.22 19.96
N GLY A 759 29.68 -0.84 20.68
CA GLY A 759 28.68 -1.71 20.10
C GLY A 759 27.52 -1.00 19.41
N GLU A 760 26.76 -1.77 18.67
CA GLU A 760 25.43 -1.35 18.22
C GLU A 760 24.53 -1.32 19.47
N GLY A 761 24.25 -0.10 19.97
CA GLY A 761 23.61 0.05 21.27
C GLY A 761 22.13 -0.26 21.28
N SER A 762 21.65 -0.87 22.36
CA SER A 762 20.26 -0.74 22.73
C SER A 762 20.03 0.67 23.29
N ARG A 763 18.93 1.30 22.89
CA ARG A 763 18.62 2.67 23.31
C ARG A 763 18.17 2.68 24.78
N VAL A 764 18.81 3.47 25.63
CA VAL A 764 18.41 3.65 27.06
C VAL A 764 16.94 4.07 27.18
N ASP A 765 16.43 4.78 26.18
CA ASP A 765 15.04 5.25 26.13
C ASP A 765 14.03 4.15 25.74
N SER A 766 14.48 2.93 25.54
CA SER A 766 13.67 1.81 25.04
C SER A 766 13.28 0.79 26.10
N LEU A 767 13.34 1.15 27.38
CA LEU A 767 12.82 0.30 28.46
C LEU A 767 11.34 -0.10 28.29
N ASP A 768 10.60 0.67 27.52
CA ASP A 768 9.18 0.43 27.22
C ASP A 768 8.94 -0.26 25.88
N ARG A 769 9.98 -0.56 25.12
CA ARG A 769 9.85 -1.25 23.85
C ARG A 769 10.21 -2.72 23.97
N PHE A 770 9.49 -3.55 23.28
CA PHE A 770 9.81 -4.96 23.11
C PHE A 770 11.06 -5.09 22.26
N TYR A 771 12.24 -5.20 22.90
CA TYR A 771 13.46 -5.55 22.22
C TYR A 771 13.91 -6.93 22.66
N LEU A 772 14.02 -7.83 21.72
CA LEU A 772 14.91 -8.95 21.83
C LEU A 772 16.24 -8.47 21.21
N ASN A 773 17.16 -8.01 22.03
CA ASN A 773 18.51 -7.72 21.63
C ASN A 773 19.43 -8.56 22.48
N ASP A 774 19.89 -9.67 21.95
CA ASP A 774 20.83 -10.55 22.62
C ASP A 774 22.08 -10.74 21.76
N ARG A 775 23.24 -10.80 22.44
CA ARG A 775 24.52 -10.95 21.77
C ARG A 775 25.20 -12.24 22.24
N GLY A 776 25.60 -13.05 21.27
CA GLY A 776 26.33 -14.26 21.58
C GLY A 776 27.86 -14.12 21.64
N PRO A 777 28.53 -14.99 22.33
CA PRO A 777 27.97 -16.20 22.95
C PRO A 777 27.01 -15.87 24.09
N LEU A 778 25.93 -16.61 24.17
CA LEU A 778 24.75 -16.44 25.02
C LEU A 778 24.99 -16.23 26.52
N LEU A 779 26.15 -16.53 27.02
CA LEU A 779 26.46 -16.56 28.47
C LEU A 779 27.22 -15.34 28.97
N ALA A 780 27.28 -14.25 28.20
CA ALA A 780 27.87 -13.03 28.73
C ALA A 780 26.92 -12.41 29.75
N SER A 781 27.18 -12.61 31.01
CA SER A 781 26.53 -11.93 32.12
C SER A 781 26.65 -10.40 31.95
N GLY A 782 25.55 -9.74 31.78
CA GLY A 782 25.51 -8.29 31.74
C GLY A 782 24.44 -7.76 30.83
N HIS A 783 23.55 -7.03 31.41
CA HIS A 783 22.49 -6.32 30.72
C HIS A 783 23.04 -4.96 30.30
N TYR A 784 23.12 -4.73 29.00
CA TYR A 784 23.72 -3.51 28.44
C TYR A 784 22.67 -2.65 27.73
N LEU A 785 21.91 -1.89 28.49
CA LEU A 785 21.01 -0.86 27.94
C LEU A 785 21.81 0.46 27.85
N LEU A 786 22.86 0.49 27.04
CA LEU A 786 23.70 1.68 26.88
C LEU A 786 23.17 2.52 25.70
N ALA A 787 23.50 3.82 25.77
CA ALA A 787 23.05 4.79 24.75
C ALA A 787 23.64 4.55 23.34
N GLY A 788 24.61 3.64 23.24
CA GLY A 788 25.23 3.28 21.96
C GLY A 788 26.17 4.36 21.41
N GLY A 789 26.51 4.23 20.14
CA GLY A 789 27.30 5.23 19.44
C GLY A 789 28.20 4.68 18.36
N GLY A 790 29.09 3.73 18.65
CA GLY A 790 30.03 3.17 17.68
C GLY A 790 29.33 2.41 16.57
N GLY A 791 28.29 1.66 16.90
CA GLY A 791 27.52 0.86 15.96
C GLY A 791 28.29 -0.29 15.33
N LEU A 792 29.32 -0.75 16.03
CA LEU A 792 30.19 -1.84 15.60
C LEU A 792 29.57 -3.17 16.04
N ARG A 793 29.01 -3.90 15.10
CA ARG A 793 28.24 -5.13 15.37
C ARG A 793 29.06 -6.27 15.95
N GLY A 794 30.37 -6.28 15.68
CA GLY A 794 31.32 -7.28 16.18
C GLY A 794 31.83 -7.04 17.59
N TYR A 795 31.57 -5.87 18.19
CA TYR A 795 32.11 -5.50 19.52
C TYR A 795 31.02 -5.46 20.59
N ARG A 796 31.38 -5.79 21.81
CA ARG A 796 30.55 -5.55 22.98
C ARG A 796 30.70 -4.09 23.40
N GLY A 797 29.70 -3.52 24.03
CA GLY A 797 29.76 -2.17 24.56
C GLY A 797 30.94 -1.92 25.47
N ARG A 798 31.33 -2.94 26.27
CA ARG A 798 32.49 -2.87 27.20
C ARG A 798 33.86 -2.81 26.53
N ALA A 799 33.97 -3.13 25.26
CA ALA A 799 35.24 -3.10 24.54
C ALA A 799 35.87 -1.70 24.52
N ALA A 800 35.04 -0.68 24.43
CA ALA A 800 35.43 0.73 24.56
C ALA A 800 34.24 1.57 25.03
N LEU A 801 34.50 2.38 26.07
CA LEU A 801 33.56 3.41 26.55
C LEU A 801 34.26 4.76 26.49
N GLY A 802 33.55 5.81 26.07
CA GLY A 802 34.19 7.13 25.95
C GLY A 802 33.24 8.31 25.87
N LYS A 803 33.87 9.47 26.00
CA LYS A 803 33.20 10.78 25.87
C LYS A 803 33.01 11.21 24.43
N ARG A 804 33.77 10.66 23.50
CA ARG A 804 33.67 10.93 22.07
C ARG A 804 33.58 9.61 21.30
N ALA A 805 32.78 9.61 20.24
CA ALA A 805 32.64 8.48 19.38
C ALA A 805 32.40 8.91 17.94
N TRP A 806 32.91 8.15 17.01
CA TRP A 806 32.42 8.14 15.65
C TRP A 806 32.36 6.70 15.14
N GLY A 807 31.47 6.45 14.22
CA GLY A 807 31.30 5.14 13.58
C GLY A 807 30.69 5.30 12.19
N ALA A 808 31.12 4.42 11.29
CA ALA A 808 30.59 4.29 9.94
C ALA A 808 30.28 2.82 9.67
N GLY A 809 29.23 2.53 8.95
CA GLY A 809 28.85 1.19 8.54
C GLY A 809 28.31 1.19 7.12
N ALA A 810 28.54 0.09 6.42
CA ALA A 810 27.97 -0.15 5.10
C ALA A 810 27.33 -1.55 5.05
N ASP A 811 26.18 -1.64 4.40
CA ASP A 811 25.44 -2.87 4.16
C ASP A 811 25.18 -3.03 2.66
N VAL A 812 25.30 -4.26 2.16
CA VAL A 812 24.98 -4.62 0.78
C VAL A 812 24.05 -5.82 0.81
N GLY A 813 22.82 -5.64 0.40
CA GLY A 813 21.81 -6.68 0.28
C GLY A 813 22.05 -7.54 -0.95
N LEU A 814 21.99 -8.86 -0.80
CA LEU A 814 22.18 -9.82 -1.89
C LEU A 814 20.84 -10.06 -2.62
N PRO A 815 20.79 -9.82 -3.94
CA PRO A 815 19.55 -9.96 -4.71
C PRO A 815 18.90 -11.34 -4.54
N GLY A 816 17.55 -11.32 -4.34
CA GLY A 816 16.75 -12.56 -4.22
C GLY A 816 16.95 -13.35 -2.92
N THR A 817 17.68 -12.80 -1.94
CA THR A 817 17.93 -13.46 -0.65
C THR A 817 17.61 -12.52 0.52
N PRO A 818 17.32 -13.02 1.72
CA PRO A 818 17.20 -12.20 2.93
C PRO A 818 18.57 -11.84 3.53
N VAL A 819 19.66 -12.02 2.81
CA VAL A 819 21.05 -11.89 3.31
C VAL A 819 21.61 -10.53 2.92
N THR A 820 22.27 -9.89 3.91
CA THR A 820 23.02 -8.65 3.75
C THR A 820 24.46 -8.88 4.20
N VAL A 821 25.44 -8.42 3.45
CA VAL A 821 26.86 -8.38 3.86
C VAL A 821 27.13 -7.01 4.45
N PHE A 822 27.86 -6.94 5.56
CA PHE A 822 28.15 -5.67 6.19
C PHE A 822 29.61 -5.51 6.62
N ALA A 823 30.04 -4.26 6.76
CA ALA A 823 31.28 -3.86 7.37
C ALA A 823 31.10 -2.58 8.20
N ASP A 824 31.69 -2.53 9.38
CA ASP A 824 31.65 -1.39 10.31
C ASP A 824 33.06 -0.93 10.63
N LEU A 825 33.22 0.38 10.85
CA LEU A 825 34.46 1.04 11.28
C LEU A 825 34.12 2.14 12.28
N GLY A 826 34.92 2.28 13.35
CA GLY A 826 34.69 3.34 14.32
C GLY A 826 35.81 3.51 15.35
N ARG A 827 35.63 4.49 16.20
CA ARG A 827 36.57 4.83 17.30
C ARG A 827 35.84 5.45 18.47
N ILE A 828 36.23 5.07 19.66
CA ILE A 828 35.71 5.60 20.91
C ILE A 828 36.90 6.17 21.72
N GLU A 829 36.74 7.35 22.28
CA GLU A 829 37.79 8.09 22.98
C GLU A 829 37.37 8.57 24.39
N GLY A 830 38.26 8.52 25.32
CA GLY A 830 38.23 9.31 26.54
C GLY A 830 37.52 8.78 27.77
N ALA A 831 37.38 7.42 27.99
CA ALA A 831 36.92 6.94 29.28
C ALA A 831 37.63 5.65 29.75
N GLY A 832 37.23 4.47 29.30
CA GLY A 832 37.78 3.19 29.75
C GLY A 832 37.48 2.03 28.83
N GLY A 833 38.22 0.92 29.01
CA GLY A 833 38.16 -0.27 28.19
C GLY A 833 39.45 -0.50 27.39
N ASP A 834 39.73 -1.74 27.04
CA ASP A 834 41.01 -2.17 26.46
C ASP A 834 41.26 -1.63 25.03
N LEU A 835 40.20 -1.22 24.36
CA LEU A 835 40.22 -0.77 22.96
C LEU A 835 39.95 0.73 22.78
N VAL A 836 39.90 1.50 23.87
CA VAL A 836 39.71 2.96 23.82
C VAL A 836 40.83 3.64 23.03
N GLY A 837 40.46 4.61 22.19
CA GLY A 837 41.42 5.35 21.37
C GLY A 837 41.93 4.61 20.15
N ARG A 838 41.51 3.38 19.92
CA ARG A 838 41.95 2.56 18.77
C ARG A 838 40.87 2.60 17.68
N ALA A 839 41.30 2.50 16.42
CA ALA A 839 40.37 2.23 15.30
C ALA A 839 39.91 0.78 15.36
N LEU A 840 38.61 0.58 15.38
CA LEU A 840 37.92 -0.72 15.47
C LEU A 840 37.18 -0.99 14.18
N ALA A 841 37.22 -2.22 13.68
CA ALA A 841 36.49 -2.60 12.48
C ALA A 841 35.95 -4.02 12.63
N ASP A 842 34.81 -4.30 12.02
CA ASP A 842 34.24 -5.63 11.92
C ASP A 842 33.51 -5.84 10.60
N ALA A 843 33.26 -7.12 10.26
CA ALA A 843 32.51 -7.50 9.08
C ALA A 843 31.75 -8.81 9.33
N GLY A 844 30.65 -8.97 8.60
CA GLY A 844 29.80 -10.13 8.78
C GLY A 844 28.66 -10.19 7.77
N ILE A 845 27.71 -11.06 8.08
CA ILE A 845 26.46 -11.19 7.34
C ILE A 845 25.27 -10.93 8.28
N ALA A 846 24.18 -10.44 7.73
CA ALA A 846 22.93 -10.29 8.44
C ALA A 846 21.77 -10.92 7.66
N PHE A 847 20.81 -11.46 8.39
CA PHE A 847 19.53 -11.93 7.86
C PHE A 847 18.45 -10.97 8.34
N VAL A 848 17.66 -10.47 7.42
CA VAL A 848 16.54 -9.57 7.70
C VAL A 848 15.26 -10.22 7.20
N ALA A 849 14.31 -10.47 8.10
CA ALA A 849 13.02 -11.07 7.80
C ALA A 849 11.91 -10.32 8.59
N GLY A 850 11.30 -9.34 7.95
CA GLY A 850 10.35 -8.46 8.61
C GLY A 850 10.99 -7.72 9.80
N PRO A 851 10.41 -7.82 11.00
CA PRO A 851 10.97 -7.16 12.19
C PRO A 851 12.21 -7.86 12.77
N LEU A 852 12.50 -9.08 12.37
CA LEU A 852 13.61 -9.87 12.89
C LEU A 852 14.87 -9.59 12.09
N ARG A 853 15.95 -9.22 12.80
CA ARG A 853 17.30 -9.09 12.26
C ARG A 853 18.26 -9.95 13.05
N ILE A 854 19.04 -10.78 12.37
CA ILE A 854 20.11 -11.57 12.95
C ILE A 854 21.39 -11.21 12.22
N ALA A 855 22.33 -10.53 12.92
CA ALA A 855 23.65 -10.22 12.41
C ALA A 855 24.68 -11.21 12.96
N ILE A 856 25.56 -11.67 12.11
CA ILE A 856 26.65 -12.61 12.44
C ILE A 856 27.98 -11.95 12.04
N PRO A 857 28.57 -11.12 12.91
CA PRO A 857 29.92 -10.59 12.71
C PRO A 857 30.93 -11.71 12.93
N PHE A 858 31.50 -12.23 11.89
CA PHE A 858 32.47 -13.33 11.94
C PHE A 858 33.92 -12.86 12.02
N TRP A 859 34.18 -11.60 11.68
CA TRP A 859 35.52 -11.01 11.75
C TRP A 859 35.51 -9.69 12.52
N VAL A 860 36.54 -9.46 13.33
CA VAL A 860 36.86 -8.20 14.01
C VAL A 860 38.36 -7.90 13.86
N GLY A 861 38.70 -6.68 13.45
CA GLY A 861 40.06 -6.27 13.17
C GLY A 861 40.95 -6.18 14.42
N ARG A 862 40.35 -5.87 15.58
CA ARG A 862 41.05 -5.83 16.87
C ARG A 862 40.20 -6.49 17.94
N PRO A 863 40.34 -7.79 18.20
CA PRO A 863 39.55 -8.49 19.18
C PRO A 863 39.87 -8.03 20.60
N GLU A 864 38.93 -8.21 21.51
CA GLU A 864 39.18 -8.05 22.94
C GLU A 864 40.28 -9.03 23.39
N PRO A 865 41.05 -8.72 24.46
CA PRO A 865 42.10 -9.60 25.01
C PRO A 865 41.60 -11.04 25.21
N GLY A 866 42.34 -12.00 24.67
CA GLY A 866 42.01 -13.43 24.77
C GLY A 866 40.96 -13.90 23.74
N GLN A 867 40.52 -13.06 22.81
CA GLN A 867 39.61 -13.47 21.74
C GLN A 867 40.32 -13.58 20.40
N SER A 868 39.83 -14.49 19.53
CA SER A 868 40.26 -14.59 18.12
C SER A 868 39.57 -13.51 17.25
N PRO A 869 40.27 -12.93 16.24
CA PRO A 869 39.66 -12.10 15.23
C PRO A 869 38.53 -12.82 14.47
N TRP A 870 38.69 -14.07 14.20
CA TRP A 870 37.78 -14.95 13.47
C TRP A 870 36.93 -15.78 14.42
N ARG A 871 36.04 -15.16 15.14
CA ARG A 871 35.11 -15.86 16.02
C ARG A 871 33.69 -15.56 15.60
N VAL A 872 32.89 -16.61 15.46
CA VAL A 872 31.46 -16.44 15.21
C VAL A 872 30.80 -15.75 16.39
N ARG A 873 30.19 -14.63 16.15
CA ARG A 873 29.38 -13.85 17.07
C ARG A 873 27.99 -13.72 16.47
N TRP A 874 27.01 -13.41 17.26
CA TRP A 874 25.69 -13.14 16.73
C TRP A 874 24.98 -12.05 17.54
N LEU A 875 24.11 -11.34 16.86
CA LEU A 875 23.26 -10.29 17.39
C LEU A 875 21.86 -10.51 16.82
N ALA A 876 20.89 -10.83 17.65
CA ALA A 876 19.50 -10.92 17.24
C ALA A 876 18.74 -9.71 17.77
N SER A 877 18.01 -9.04 16.91
CA SER A 877 17.18 -7.91 17.26
C SER A 877 15.81 -8.02 16.61
N VAL A 878 14.78 -7.58 17.31
CA VAL A 878 13.44 -7.41 16.78
C VAL A 878 13.18 -5.91 16.77
N GLU A 879 13.25 -5.28 15.57
CA GLU A 879 13.27 -3.82 15.44
C GLU A 879 11.89 -3.17 15.45
N SER A 880 10.85 -3.89 15.14
CA SER A 880 9.47 -3.39 15.29
C SER A 880 8.47 -4.52 15.37
N PHE A 881 7.82 -4.68 16.50
CA PHE A 881 6.48 -5.23 16.49
C PHE A 881 5.52 -4.10 16.10
N PRO A 882 4.51 -4.37 15.24
CA PRO A 882 3.52 -3.34 14.88
C PRO A 882 2.66 -2.88 16.06
N ILE A 883 2.89 -3.44 17.23
CA ILE A 883 2.28 -3.03 18.49
C ILE A 883 3.31 -2.14 19.20
N SER A 884 3.26 -0.84 18.94
CA SER A 884 3.89 0.14 19.82
C SER A 884 3.11 0.15 21.13
N PHE A 885 3.68 -0.42 22.18
CA PHE A 885 3.14 -0.33 23.52
C PHE A 885 3.47 1.01 24.15
#